data_854f04ea381499933a8d0d57d3c93472
#
_entry.id   854f04ea381499933a8d0d57d3c93472
#
_cell.length_a   1.000
_cell.length_b   1.000
_cell.length_c   1.000
_cell.angle_alpha   90.00
_cell.angle_beta   90.00
_cell.angle_gamma   90.00
#
_symmetry.space_group_name_H-M   'P 1'
#
loop_
_entity.id
_entity.type
_entity.pdbx_description
1 polymer ?
#
loop_
_entity_poly.entity_id
_entity_poly.type
_entity_poly.pdbx_seq_one_letter_code
_entity_poly.pdbx_strand_id
1 'polypeptide(L)'
;MSDSKQLILIDGSSFLFRAYFAARQSFSTKDGFPTGAVFLITRMFRSLLNDFKNQKVIAVFDAKGPSFRNEMYSEYKATRPPMPDDLRKQIEPVNNLVKALGIPLVSVPGVEADDVLGSYALEGVKLGYKVVICTGDKDLAQLVNDDIELLDTMKNIHFDAAQVYEKYGVPPHLIIDLLALKGDSADNIPGMKGVGDKTASALLNAMGGIYEVKDKIDEVKNLSFRGAASFKERFLEQWDNIELSYKLATIKTDVPLPIGIDELVLPKDNHDALIELFERLEFHRFADEQIKKKESEGLTGTMGSTATGADALKMLENSGQMVIGESSSSCNDDTSNILGPQVLKEDAALSGTSSRRRENIDDYKDIFKVIYSLSELDELKDKLTQAEYFAFEVCTNEVQPSDAIIVGVSLCCSTQEAYYIPLSHNYLMAQEQLKLDDIKKVLGPVFNDEKVKKVSFNSKEARLCLFFNGIEVKGIGADPIIMSHIIDSSLKADLRLLSEQYLKYTPLEINDVKDKKSDAIQSLDISTFKDYACQNAHITYRLYEKLKDEINELADGPRLCELDCQVNEVLYLMERSGAYLDSTELNNQSRTLKSSLHVLERDIYDIAGETFNINSPKQLGRILFENLSIPYPRKSIKMDKDGNPTYSTADDVLSDISYEFEIVGLIQRYRALSKLISTYLDKLPTYISKRTGRIHTVFNLAGTVTGRLSSSDPNLQNIPSRGKEGKQIRTAFTAPQGYKLVSADYSQIELRLIAHFSDDPGLIRAFNSNLDIHRFTASEVLGKSVDEITDDERSHAKATNFGLMYGMSSHGLAKQTGMSSKEAKAYIETYFTRYPRIKSLMESIISEAKETGYTPTLSGFRVMIPGIKSTGVALRAAERAAINAPMQGGAADIIKKAMIEVQKYIDTLEKDAVRLTLQVHDELLFEVREDFVEDFTQKVTSIMENVYTLKVPLKVGIGVGDTWAEAH
;
A
#
# COMPACT_ATOMS: atom_id res chain seq x y z
N MET A 1 3.84 4.62 37.69
CA MET A 1 4.92 5.51 37.20
C MET A 1 4.53 6.90 37.65
N SER A 2 5.41 7.66 38.34
CA SER A 2 5.09 9.02 38.81
C SER A 2 4.77 9.91 37.62
N ASP A 3 3.68 10.69 37.67
CA ASP A 3 3.35 11.74 36.70
C ASP A 3 4.54 12.70 36.57
N SER A 4 5.44 12.47 35.62
CA SER A 4 6.50 13.42 35.30
C SER A 4 5.83 14.64 34.65
N LYS A 5 6.00 15.82 35.25
CA LYS A 5 5.50 17.08 34.69
C LYS A 5 6.17 17.29 33.31
N GLN A 6 5.38 17.36 32.25
CA GLN A 6 5.87 17.66 30.89
C GLN A 6 5.54 19.11 30.52
N LEU A 7 6.43 19.69 29.72
CA LEU A 7 6.24 20.97 29.04
C LEU A 7 6.26 20.74 27.54
N ILE A 8 5.16 21.09 26.87
CA ILE A 8 5.00 20.90 25.44
C ILE A 8 5.23 22.22 24.70
N LEU A 9 6.24 22.26 23.90
CA LEU A 9 6.61 23.42 23.09
C LEU A 9 6.25 23.16 21.63
N ILE A 10 5.40 23.99 21.04
CA ILE A 10 4.94 23.85 19.67
C ILE A 10 5.61 24.88 18.77
N ASP A 11 6.31 24.40 17.76
CA ASP A 11 6.80 25.22 16.65
C ASP A 11 5.61 25.54 15.71
N GLY A 12 4.94 26.65 15.99
CA GLY A 12 3.75 27.10 15.28
C GLY A 12 4.03 27.49 13.83
N SER A 13 5.24 28.03 13.56
CA SER A 13 5.67 28.36 12.20
C SER A 13 5.85 27.11 11.34
N SER A 14 6.55 26.10 11.84
CA SER A 14 6.70 24.80 11.17
C SER A 14 5.34 24.14 10.93
N PHE A 15 4.45 24.15 11.94
CA PHE A 15 3.09 23.61 11.79
C PHE A 15 2.31 24.32 10.69
N LEU A 16 2.38 25.65 10.62
CA LEU A 16 1.67 26.46 9.63
C LEU A 16 2.13 26.14 8.19
N PHE A 17 3.45 26.13 7.95
CA PHE A 17 3.99 25.82 6.64
C PHE A 17 3.72 24.36 6.24
N ARG A 18 3.91 23.42 7.15
CA ARG A 18 3.67 21.99 6.88
C ARG A 18 2.20 21.72 6.59
N ALA A 19 1.28 22.31 7.32
CA ALA A 19 -0.15 22.19 7.06
C ALA A 19 -0.53 22.75 5.69
N TYR A 20 0.02 23.92 5.32
CA TYR A 20 -0.26 24.53 4.01
C TYR A 20 0.19 23.63 2.86
N PHE A 21 1.43 23.13 2.90
CA PHE A 21 1.96 22.28 1.83
C PHE A 21 1.37 20.87 1.83
N ALA A 22 0.86 20.39 2.97
CA ALA A 22 0.17 19.11 3.05
C ALA A 22 -1.29 19.16 2.56
N ALA A 23 -1.89 20.36 2.51
CA ALA A 23 -3.23 20.56 1.98
C ALA A 23 -3.24 20.39 0.44
N ARG A 24 -3.38 19.14 -0.02
CA ARG A 24 -3.39 18.77 -1.46
C ARG A 24 -4.59 19.30 -2.24
N GLN A 25 -5.65 19.71 -1.56
CA GLN A 25 -6.85 20.35 -2.13
C GLN A 25 -6.93 21.79 -1.65
N SER A 26 -7.27 22.69 -2.55
CA SER A 26 -7.58 24.08 -2.19
C SER A 26 -8.95 24.12 -1.51
N PHE A 27 -8.98 23.91 -0.18
CA PHE A 27 -10.18 24.17 0.60
C PHE A 27 -10.38 25.70 0.68
N SER A 28 -11.58 26.15 0.37
CA SER A 28 -11.97 27.55 0.49
C SER A 28 -13.43 27.64 0.94
N THR A 29 -13.78 28.73 1.61
CA THR A 29 -15.18 29.11 1.85
C THR A 29 -15.90 29.40 0.53
N LYS A 30 -17.23 29.50 0.56
CA LYS A 30 -18.05 29.88 -0.61
C LYS A 30 -17.62 31.22 -1.24
N ASP A 31 -17.08 32.12 -0.43
CA ASP A 31 -16.57 33.42 -0.86
C ASP A 31 -15.12 33.36 -1.37
N GLY A 32 -14.53 32.16 -1.46
CA GLY A 32 -13.19 31.93 -2.00
C GLY A 32 -12.04 32.20 -1.01
N PHE A 33 -12.30 32.33 0.30
CA PHE A 33 -11.26 32.46 1.31
C PHE A 33 -10.54 31.11 1.55
N PRO A 34 -9.20 31.03 1.44
CA PRO A 34 -8.48 29.79 1.59
C PRO A 34 -8.51 29.29 3.05
N THR A 35 -8.83 28.02 3.28
CA THR A 35 -9.02 27.44 4.62
C THR A 35 -8.19 26.19 4.89
N GLY A 36 -7.47 25.67 3.89
CA GLY A 36 -6.80 24.37 3.97
C GLY A 36 -5.77 24.23 5.09
N ALA A 37 -4.93 25.29 5.28
CA ALA A 37 -3.94 25.28 6.37
C ALA A 37 -4.63 25.34 7.74
N VAL A 38 -5.66 26.18 7.91
CA VAL A 38 -6.40 26.29 9.18
C VAL A 38 -7.06 24.96 9.53
N PHE A 39 -7.65 24.27 8.54
CA PHE A 39 -8.29 22.97 8.73
C PHE A 39 -7.30 21.92 9.26
N LEU A 40 -6.15 21.77 8.60
CA LEU A 40 -5.13 20.79 9.02
C LEU A 40 -4.50 21.16 10.36
N ILE A 41 -4.23 22.44 10.61
CA ILE A 41 -3.70 22.93 11.89
C ILE A 41 -4.71 22.65 13.03
N THR A 42 -6.00 22.88 12.81
CA THR A 42 -7.03 22.54 13.80
C THR A 42 -6.92 21.07 14.24
N ARG A 43 -6.76 20.18 13.27
CA ARG A 43 -6.57 18.75 13.54
C ARG A 43 -5.28 18.44 14.29
N MET A 44 -4.16 19.07 13.88
CA MET A 44 -2.86 18.87 14.53
C MET A 44 -2.89 19.31 15.99
N PHE A 45 -3.40 20.51 16.29
CA PHE A 45 -3.50 20.99 17.67
C PHE A 45 -4.46 20.16 18.53
N ARG A 46 -5.63 19.78 18.00
CA ARG A 46 -6.57 18.92 18.75
C ARG A 46 -5.96 17.54 19.03
N SER A 47 -5.23 16.95 18.08
CA SER A 47 -4.51 15.69 18.31
C SER A 47 -3.50 15.85 19.44
N LEU A 48 -2.66 16.87 19.36
CA LEU A 48 -1.59 17.11 20.33
C LEU A 48 -2.15 17.35 21.74
N LEU A 49 -3.21 18.15 21.86
CA LEU A 49 -3.87 18.40 23.17
C LEU A 49 -4.51 17.12 23.74
N ASN A 50 -4.95 16.20 22.91
CA ASN A 50 -5.43 14.90 23.36
C ASN A 50 -4.29 13.98 23.82
N ASP A 51 -3.16 13.98 23.09
CA ASP A 51 -2.01 13.12 23.41
C ASP A 51 -1.32 13.60 24.71
N PHE A 52 -1.33 14.93 24.97
CA PHE A 52 -0.70 15.56 26.13
C PHE A 52 -1.73 16.19 27.08
N LYS A 53 -2.77 15.44 27.45
CA LYS A 53 -3.79 15.91 28.41
C LYS A 53 -3.14 16.30 29.74
N ASN A 54 -3.61 17.42 30.32
CA ASN A 54 -3.14 17.95 31.59
C ASN A 54 -1.66 18.36 31.64
N GLN A 55 -1.03 18.64 30.50
CA GLN A 55 0.32 19.19 30.41
C GLN A 55 0.28 20.68 30.04
N LYS A 56 1.32 21.43 30.44
CA LYS A 56 1.48 22.82 30.03
C LYS A 56 1.92 22.86 28.59
N VAL A 57 1.27 23.69 27.76
CA VAL A 57 1.50 23.83 26.32
C VAL A 57 1.73 25.30 25.98
N ILE A 58 2.67 25.58 25.07
CA ILE A 58 2.90 26.90 24.51
C ILE A 58 3.19 26.79 23.02
N ALA A 59 2.67 27.70 22.22
CA ALA A 59 2.93 27.77 20.78
C ALA A 59 3.78 29.00 20.45
N VAL A 60 4.87 28.80 19.73
CA VAL A 60 5.82 29.84 19.34
C VAL A 60 5.76 30.04 17.84
N PHE A 61 5.66 31.29 17.40
CA PHE A 61 5.63 31.68 16.00
C PHE A 61 6.72 32.73 15.70
N ASP A 62 7.23 32.71 14.46
CA ASP A 62 8.17 33.74 14.02
C ASP A 62 7.52 35.14 14.06
N ALA A 63 8.26 36.09 14.53
CA ALA A 63 7.87 37.48 14.47
C ALA A 63 8.05 38.07 13.06
N LYS A 64 7.33 39.17 12.76
CA LYS A 64 7.54 39.90 11.54
C LYS A 64 8.85 40.71 11.61
N GLY A 65 9.67 40.62 10.60
CA GLY A 65 10.92 41.42 10.49
C GLY A 65 12.15 40.52 10.42
N PRO A 66 13.33 41.12 10.25
CA PRO A 66 14.61 40.42 10.23
C PRO A 66 14.99 39.91 11.63
N SER A 67 15.71 38.80 11.69
CA SER A 67 16.35 38.28 12.90
C SER A 67 17.81 38.80 12.96
N PHE A 68 18.45 38.65 14.12
CA PHE A 68 19.88 38.99 14.31
C PHE A 68 20.80 38.23 13.32
N ARG A 69 20.33 37.04 12.79
CA ARG A 69 21.08 36.29 11.77
C ARG A 69 21.16 37.03 10.43
N ASN A 70 20.12 37.84 10.08
CA ASN A 70 20.17 38.68 8.87
C ASN A 70 21.15 39.85 9.02
N GLU A 71 21.37 40.35 10.26
CA GLU A 71 22.38 41.35 10.54
C GLU A 71 23.80 40.74 10.47
N MET A 72 23.97 39.51 10.89
CA MET A 72 25.22 38.74 10.86
C MET A 72 25.61 38.31 9.43
N TYR A 73 24.62 37.94 8.61
CA TYR A 73 24.80 37.49 7.23
C TYR A 73 23.59 37.89 6.37
N SER A 74 23.75 38.89 5.49
CA SER A 74 22.66 39.46 4.69
C SER A 74 22.01 38.49 3.73
N GLU A 75 22.73 37.40 3.30
CA GLU A 75 22.25 36.36 2.42
C GLU A 75 21.50 35.25 3.17
N TYR A 76 21.40 35.30 4.50
CA TYR A 76 20.70 34.32 5.30
C TYR A 76 19.22 34.26 4.90
N LYS A 77 18.75 33.08 4.54
CA LYS A 77 17.37 32.79 4.01
C LYS A 77 16.99 33.57 2.75
N ALA A 78 17.93 34.25 2.05
CA ALA A 78 17.63 35.02 0.87
C ALA A 78 17.11 34.21 -0.32
N THR A 79 17.40 32.92 -0.34
CA THR A 79 16.94 31.95 -1.37
C THR A 79 15.52 31.40 -1.14
N ARG A 80 14.92 31.67 0.04
CA ARG A 80 13.58 31.22 0.34
C ARG A 80 12.55 31.97 -0.51
N PRO A 81 11.61 31.28 -1.17
CA PRO A 81 10.53 31.94 -1.89
C PRO A 81 9.65 32.74 -0.93
N PRO A 82 9.05 33.86 -1.38
CA PRO A 82 8.14 34.65 -0.55
C PRO A 82 6.94 33.77 -0.12
N MET A 83 6.41 34.08 1.07
CA MET A 83 5.23 33.40 1.59
C MET A 83 4.04 33.55 0.63
N PRO A 84 3.38 32.45 0.21
CA PRO A 84 2.20 32.51 -0.66
C PRO A 84 1.09 33.38 -0.05
N ASP A 85 0.41 34.18 -0.89
CA ASP A 85 -0.66 35.08 -0.42
C ASP A 85 -1.83 34.32 0.23
N ASP A 86 -2.16 33.11 -0.26
CA ASP A 86 -3.19 32.27 0.34
C ASP A 86 -2.80 31.73 1.71
N LEU A 87 -1.52 31.51 1.97
CA LEU A 87 -1.02 31.18 3.32
C LEU A 87 -1.08 32.41 4.22
N ARG A 88 -0.66 33.56 3.71
CA ARG A 88 -0.66 34.83 4.46
C ARG A 88 -2.04 35.18 5.01
N LYS A 89 -3.12 34.96 4.21
CA LYS A 89 -4.51 35.16 4.64
C LYS A 89 -4.92 34.26 5.80
N GLN A 90 -4.34 33.08 5.92
CA GLN A 90 -4.70 32.10 6.93
C GLN A 90 -3.98 32.28 8.29
N ILE A 91 -2.95 33.13 8.38
CA ILE A 91 -2.20 33.39 9.63
C ILE A 91 -3.12 33.89 10.77
N GLU A 92 -3.99 34.86 10.47
CA GLU A 92 -4.89 35.43 11.49
C GLU A 92 -5.89 34.38 12.02
N PRO A 93 -6.60 33.63 11.16
CA PRO A 93 -7.44 32.52 11.64
C PRO A 93 -6.69 31.47 12.48
N VAL A 94 -5.45 31.13 12.11
CA VAL A 94 -4.62 30.19 12.89
C VAL A 94 -4.28 30.77 14.26
N ASN A 95 -3.90 32.02 14.35
CA ASN A 95 -3.63 32.68 15.63
C ASN A 95 -4.88 32.73 16.53
N ASN A 96 -6.04 33.00 15.92
CA ASN A 96 -7.32 33.00 16.63
C ASN A 96 -7.69 31.60 17.14
N LEU A 97 -7.45 30.55 16.34
CA LEU A 97 -7.61 29.17 16.71
C LEU A 97 -6.75 28.81 17.94
N VAL A 98 -5.45 29.11 17.90
CA VAL A 98 -4.51 28.78 18.99
C VAL A 98 -4.95 29.44 20.29
N LYS A 99 -5.33 30.72 20.25
CA LYS A 99 -5.84 31.46 21.42
C LYS A 99 -7.17 30.89 21.92
N ALA A 100 -8.07 30.52 21.01
CA ALA A 100 -9.37 29.94 21.38
C ALA A 100 -9.26 28.53 21.97
N LEU A 101 -8.20 27.78 21.64
CA LEU A 101 -7.83 26.52 22.29
C LEU A 101 -7.20 26.69 23.68
N GLY A 102 -7.04 27.96 24.14
CA GLY A 102 -6.43 28.29 25.43
C GLY A 102 -4.93 28.08 25.49
N ILE A 103 -4.26 28.03 24.32
CA ILE A 103 -2.80 27.87 24.23
C ILE A 103 -2.16 29.25 24.17
N PRO A 104 -1.22 29.60 25.07
CA PRO A 104 -0.43 30.81 24.98
C PRO A 104 0.34 30.87 23.66
N LEU A 105 0.20 31.96 22.92
CA LEU A 105 0.88 32.21 21.66
C LEU A 105 1.98 33.25 21.89
N VAL A 106 3.22 32.88 21.59
CA VAL A 106 4.41 33.73 21.77
C VAL A 106 5.07 34.01 20.42
N SER A 107 5.51 35.24 20.25
CA SER A 107 6.31 35.70 19.09
C SER A 107 7.20 36.85 19.57
N VAL A 108 8.52 36.72 19.39
CA VAL A 108 9.50 37.69 19.91
C VAL A 108 10.24 38.37 18.74
N PRO A 109 10.16 39.68 18.55
CA PRO A 109 10.85 40.37 17.47
C PRO A 109 12.38 40.28 17.58
N GLY A 110 13.06 40.19 16.42
CA GLY A 110 14.52 40.17 16.32
C GLY A 110 15.19 38.84 16.52
N VAL A 111 14.42 37.79 16.88
CA VAL A 111 14.86 36.40 17.00
C VAL A 111 13.89 35.48 16.23
N GLU A 112 14.31 34.23 15.98
CA GLU A 112 13.47 33.23 15.31
C GLU A 112 12.71 32.38 16.34
N ALA A 113 11.67 31.70 15.88
CA ALA A 113 10.88 30.82 16.75
C ALA A 113 11.76 29.75 17.45
N ASP A 114 12.78 29.24 16.74
CA ASP A 114 13.71 28.21 17.24
C ASP A 114 14.51 28.72 18.46
N ASP A 115 14.89 30.01 18.46
CA ASP A 115 15.61 30.60 19.59
C ASP A 115 14.73 30.74 20.83
N VAL A 116 13.47 31.07 20.61
CA VAL A 116 12.46 31.15 21.69
C VAL A 116 12.13 29.78 22.24
N LEU A 117 11.95 28.77 21.35
CA LEU A 117 11.73 27.38 21.73
C LEU A 117 12.91 26.83 22.54
N GLY A 118 14.14 27.07 22.07
CA GLY A 118 15.35 26.68 22.80
C GLY A 118 15.46 27.31 24.18
N SER A 119 15.07 28.58 24.30
CA SER A 119 15.08 29.30 25.59
C SER A 119 14.02 28.74 26.55
N TYR A 120 12.80 28.45 26.07
CA TYR A 120 11.77 27.76 26.88
C TYR A 120 12.17 26.34 27.25
N ALA A 121 12.83 25.63 26.36
CA ALA A 121 13.26 24.24 26.62
C ALA A 121 14.26 24.16 27.78
N LEU A 122 15.32 25.01 27.73
CA LEU A 122 16.30 25.03 28.81
C LEU A 122 15.75 25.54 30.13
N GLU A 123 14.86 26.54 30.10
CA GLU A 123 14.21 27.03 31.31
C GLU A 123 13.26 25.98 31.90
N GLY A 124 12.52 25.23 31.05
CA GLY A 124 11.69 24.10 31.48
C GLY A 124 12.48 23.02 32.20
N VAL A 125 13.65 22.64 31.67
CA VAL A 125 14.53 21.67 32.31
C VAL A 125 15.04 22.15 33.67
N LYS A 126 15.43 23.45 33.81
CA LYS A 126 15.84 24.04 35.09
C LYS A 126 14.71 23.98 36.15
N LEU A 127 13.46 24.09 35.70
CA LEU A 127 12.28 23.98 36.55
C LEU A 127 11.82 22.53 36.78
N GLY A 128 12.55 21.54 36.29
CA GLY A 128 12.30 20.10 36.49
C GLY A 128 11.23 19.50 35.61
N TYR A 129 10.92 20.10 34.45
CA TYR A 129 10.06 19.53 33.42
C TYR A 129 10.85 18.60 32.47
N LYS A 130 10.20 17.54 32.01
CA LYS A 130 10.56 16.88 30.76
C LYS A 130 9.96 17.68 29.61
N VAL A 131 10.77 18.05 28.63
CA VAL A 131 10.36 18.96 27.55
C VAL A 131 10.21 18.19 26.26
N VAL A 132 9.05 18.36 25.61
CA VAL A 132 8.77 17.82 24.27
C VAL A 132 8.62 18.98 23.29
N ILE A 133 9.54 19.08 22.31
CA ILE A 133 9.47 20.11 21.26
C ILE A 133 8.79 19.51 20.04
N CYS A 134 7.58 19.94 19.73
CA CYS A 134 6.79 19.52 18.58
C CYS A 134 7.20 20.31 17.34
N THR A 135 8.09 19.75 16.53
CA THR A 135 8.64 20.41 15.33
C THR A 135 8.99 19.43 14.23
N GLY A 136 9.13 19.92 13.00
CA GLY A 136 9.74 19.18 11.90
C GLY A 136 11.13 19.69 11.54
N ASP A 137 11.63 20.71 12.27
CA ASP A 137 12.93 21.32 11.99
C ASP A 137 14.07 20.47 12.57
N LYS A 138 15.08 20.23 11.72
CA LYS A 138 16.25 19.43 12.06
C LYS A 138 17.23 20.18 12.98
N ASP A 139 17.20 21.52 12.94
CA ASP A 139 18.16 22.34 13.65
C ASP A 139 17.91 22.30 15.15
N LEU A 140 16.66 22.10 15.59
CA LEU A 140 16.28 21.87 16.99
C LEU A 140 16.83 20.54 17.58
N ALA A 141 17.35 19.62 16.73
CA ALA A 141 17.98 18.39 17.21
C ALA A 141 19.26 18.65 18.06
N GLN A 142 19.88 19.83 17.96
CA GLN A 142 21.00 20.26 18.80
C GLN A 142 20.64 20.37 20.28
N LEU A 143 19.33 20.53 20.61
CA LEU A 143 18.85 20.70 21.99
C LEU A 143 18.53 19.37 22.68
N VAL A 144 18.45 18.28 21.95
CA VAL A 144 18.04 16.96 22.47
C VAL A 144 19.05 16.44 23.51
N ASN A 145 18.52 16.00 24.63
CA ASN A 145 19.28 15.38 25.74
C ASN A 145 18.34 14.49 26.56
N ASP A 146 18.75 14.06 27.74
CA ASP A 146 17.95 13.19 28.62
C ASP A 146 16.63 13.81 29.09
N ASP A 147 16.49 15.14 29.05
CA ASP A 147 15.32 15.89 29.50
C ASP A 147 14.54 16.61 28.38
N ILE A 148 15.09 16.64 27.16
CA ILE A 148 14.51 17.28 25.99
C ILE A 148 14.44 16.28 24.84
N GLU A 149 13.26 16.03 24.29
CA GLU A 149 13.04 15.25 23.06
C GLU A 149 12.32 16.08 21.99
N LEU A 150 12.47 15.68 20.72
CA LEU A 150 11.67 16.24 19.63
C LEU A 150 10.55 15.28 19.25
N LEU A 151 9.41 15.84 18.82
CA LEU A 151 8.27 15.09 18.27
C LEU A 151 7.90 15.61 16.89
N ASP A 152 8.11 14.78 15.86
CA ASP A 152 7.50 15.02 14.54
C ASP A 152 6.04 14.54 14.53
N THR A 153 5.12 15.45 14.82
CA THR A 153 3.68 15.16 14.96
C THR A 153 3.01 14.67 13.66
N MET A 154 3.59 14.91 12.48
CA MET A 154 3.01 14.38 11.23
C MET A 154 3.38 12.92 10.98
N LYS A 155 4.50 12.47 11.52
CA LYS A 155 4.97 11.08 11.41
C LYS A 155 4.79 10.30 12.70
N ASN A 156 4.44 10.99 13.78
CA ASN A 156 4.36 10.47 15.14
C ASN A 156 5.68 9.79 15.56
N ILE A 157 6.81 10.45 15.29
CA ILE A 157 8.14 9.94 15.61
C ILE A 157 8.76 10.82 16.67
N HIS A 158 9.15 10.21 17.80
CA HIS A 158 9.96 10.86 18.82
C HIS A 158 11.44 10.77 18.43
N PHE A 159 12.22 11.78 18.78
CA PHE A 159 13.67 11.79 18.59
C PHE A 159 14.35 12.08 19.93
N ASP A 160 14.83 11.01 20.56
CA ASP A 160 15.79 11.08 21.65
C ASP A 160 17.23 11.14 21.10
N ALA A 161 18.23 11.14 21.96
CA ALA A 161 19.64 11.24 21.57
C ALA A 161 20.08 10.06 20.66
N ALA A 162 19.50 8.86 20.85
CA ALA A 162 19.84 7.69 20.04
C ALA A 162 19.25 7.80 18.63
N GLN A 163 18.00 8.24 18.50
CA GLN A 163 17.36 8.45 17.20
C GLN A 163 17.94 9.65 16.44
N VAL A 164 18.41 10.69 17.15
CA VAL A 164 19.19 11.78 16.53
C VAL A 164 20.49 11.24 15.93
N TYR A 165 21.22 10.40 16.70
CA TYR A 165 22.44 9.77 16.19
C TYR A 165 22.16 8.85 14.99
N GLU A 166 21.12 8.02 15.05
CA GLU A 166 20.73 7.15 13.94
C GLU A 166 20.41 7.94 12.66
N LYS A 167 19.71 9.06 12.80
CA LYS A 167 19.25 9.86 11.67
C LYS A 167 20.33 10.74 11.05
N TYR A 168 21.18 11.39 11.87
CA TYR A 168 22.14 12.38 11.41
C TYR A 168 23.59 11.90 11.43
N GLY A 169 23.88 10.75 12.04
CA GLY A 169 25.21 10.14 12.14
C GLY A 169 26.13 10.84 13.13
N VAL A 170 25.63 11.77 13.93
CA VAL A 170 26.34 12.45 15.03
C VAL A 170 25.44 12.60 16.25
N PRO A 171 25.97 12.65 17.48
CA PRO A 171 25.19 12.92 18.67
C PRO A 171 24.63 14.36 18.68
N PRO A 172 23.57 14.66 19.45
CA PRO A 172 22.90 15.97 19.47
C PRO A 172 23.84 17.16 19.63
N HIS A 173 24.84 17.09 20.51
CA HIS A 173 25.78 18.17 20.78
C HIS A 173 26.74 18.48 19.60
N LEU A 174 26.82 17.63 18.58
CA LEU A 174 27.60 17.85 17.35
C LEU A 174 26.74 18.22 16.14
N ILE A 175 25.44 18.44 16.31
CA ILE A 175 24.53 18.86 15.21
C ILE A 175 24.92 20.25 14.68
N ILE A 176 25.30 21.18 15.55
CA ILE A 176 25.75 22.51 15.15
C ILE A 176 27.03 22.40 14.29
N ASP A 177 27.98 21.58 14.72
CA ASP A 177 29.24 21.34 14.02
C ASP A 177 29.01 20.66 12.66
N LEU A 178 28.06 19.73 12.61
CA LEU A 178 27.63 19.08 11.36
C LEU A 178 27.07 20.11 10.36
N LEU A 179 26.20 21.00 10.81
CA LEU A 179 25.64 22.08 9.99
C LEU A 179 26.70 23.10 9.60
N ALA A 180 27.63 23.42 10.49
CA ALA A 180 28.75 24.33 10.21
C ALA A 180 29.66 23.80 9.09
N LEU A 181 29.90 22.51 9.05
CA LEU A 181 30.75 21.87 8.02
C LEU A 181 29.98 21.66 6.71
N LYS A 182 28.76 21.14 6.79
CA LYS A 182 27.96 20.78 5.62
C LYS A 182 27.29 22.00 4.95
N GLY A 183 26.94 23.01 5.74
CA GLY A 183 26.05 24.10 5.36
C GLY A 183 24.56 23.67 5.32
N ASP A 184 23.70 24.64 5.06
CA ASP A 184 22.28 24.40 4.80
C ASP A 184 21.77 25.24 3.64
N SER A 185 21.40 24.58 2.56
CA SER A 185 20.84 25.24 1.36
C SER A 185 19.46 25.84 1.58
N ALA A 186 18.67 25.32 2.55
CA ALA A 186 17.34 25.85 2.86
C ALA A 186 17.44 27.24 3.52
N ASP A 187 18.45 27.44 4.37
CA ASP A 187 18.70 28.68 5.10
C ASP A 187 19.86 29.50 4.52
N ASN A 188 20.41 29.03 3.41
CA ASN A 188 21.54 29.62 2.74
C ASN A 188 22.78 29.75 3.66
N ILE A 189 23.00 28.74 4.52
CA ILE A 189 24.19 28.63 5.36
C ILE A 189 25.32 28.05 4.52
N PRO A 190 26.48 28.73 4.36
CA PRO A 190 27.46 28.38 3.33
C PRO A 190 28.20 27.08 3.56
N GLY A 191 28.53 26.73 4.81
CA GLY A 191 29.33 25.55 5.14
C GLY A 191 30.73 25.55 4.53
N MET A 192 31.38 24.37 4.56
CA MET A 192 32.64 24.12 3.90
C MET A 192 32.43 23.45 2.53
N LYS A 193 32.84 24.09 1.44
CA LYS A 193 32.70 23.56 0.08
C LYS A 193 33.36 22.20 -0.07
N GLY A 194 32.58 21.22 -0.56
CA GLY A 194 33.06 19.86 -0.81
C GLY A 194 33.04 18.94 0.42
N VAL A 195 32.31 19.33 1.48
CA VAL A 195 32.04 18.48 2.64
C VAL A 195 30.53 18.18 2.69
N GLY A 196 30.20 16.90 2.65
CA GLY A 196 28.82 16.42 2.81
C GLY A 196 28.65 15.59 4.08
N ASP A 197 27.42 15.10 4.33
CA ASP A 197 27.04 14.39 5.56
C ASP A 197 28.06 13.33 5.99
N LYS A 198 28.47 12.43 5.07
CA LYS A 198 29.41 11.33 5.39
C LYS A 198 30.80 11.81 5.81
N THR A 199 31.30 12.87 5.20
CA THR A 199 32.61 13.41 5.54
C THR A 199 32.56 14.16 6.85
N ALA A 200 31.54 15.00 7.04
CA ALA A 200 31.34 15.75 8.27
C ALA A 200 31.11 14.82 9.46
N SER A 201 30.20 13.84 9.36
CA SER A 201 29.94 12.90 10.46
C SER A 201 31.15 12.02 10.79
N ALA A 202 31.89 11.53 9.79
CA ALA A 202 33.10 10.75 10.04
C ALA A 202 34.17 11.58 10.75
N LEU A 203 34.36 12.83 10.37
CA LEU A 203 35.28 13.76 10.99
C LEU A 203 34.89 14.07 12.44
N LEU A 204 33.63 14.48 12.67
CA LEU A 204 33.13 14.88 13.98
C LEU A 204 33.11 13.72 14.98
N ASN A 205 32.69 12.53 14.55
CA ASN A 205 32.74 11.34 15.42
C ASN A 205 34.15 10.90 15.79
N ALA A 206 35.16 11.20 14.96
CA ALA A 206 36.54 10.83 15.23
C ALA A 206 37.31 11.86 16.07
N MET A 207 36.96 13.16 15.96
CA MET A 207 37.76 14.25 16.47
C MET A 207 37.03 15.21 17.41
N GLY A 208 35.70 15.16 17.48
CA GLY A 208 34.84 16.10 18.21
C GLY A 208 34.37 17.27 17.36
N GLY A 209 34.03 18.40 17.97
CA GLY A 209 33.51 19.59 17.28
C GLY A 209 34.53 20.30 16.39
N ILE A 210 34.04 21.32 15.63
CA ILE A 210 34.89 22.03 14.63
C ILE A 210 36.14 22.70 15.26
N TYR A 211 36.04 23.17 16.51
CA TYR A 211 37.15 23.78 17.22
C TYR A 211 38.20 22.74 17.62
N GLU A 212 37.80 21.56 18.07
CA GLU A 212 38.69 20.43 18.38
C GLU A 212 39.33 19.90 17.11
N VAL A 213 38.58 19.86 15.99
CA VAL A 213 39.12 19.53 14.66
C VAL A 213 40.21 20.54 14.27
N LYS A 214 39.98 21.85 14.51
CA LYS A 214 40.97 22.90 14.24
C LYS A 214 42.24 22.73 15.03
N ASP A 215 42.11 22.44 16.33
CA ASP A 215 43.28 22.26 17.24
C ASP A 215 44.09 21.03 16.86
N LYS A 216 43.44 19.95 16.37
CA LYS A 216 44.09 18.69 15.98
C LYS A 216 44.09 18.49 14.45
N ILE A 217 44.12 19.57 13.67
CA ILE A 217 43.95 19.52 12.21
C ILE A 217 45.01 18.65 11.50
N ASP A 218 46.20 18.54 12.07
CA ASP A 218 47.30 17.69 11.54
C ASP A 218 46.98 16.19 11.63
N GLU A 219 46.05 15.78 12.47
CA GLU A 219 45.68 14.38 12.66
C GLU A 219 44.61 13.94 11.63
N VAL A 220 43.92 14.87 11.01
CA VAL A 220 42.83 14.58 10.01
C VAL A 220 43.32 13.74 8.84
N LYS A 221 44.62 13.91 8.43
CA LYS A 221 45.21 13.11 7.35
C LYS A 221 45.26 11.60 7.63
N ASN A 222 45.10 11.18 8.88
CA ASN A 222 45.10 9.77 9.31
C ASN A 222 43.71 9.15 9.29
N LEU A 223 42.64 9.94 9.03
CA LEU A 223 41.29 9.45 9.02
C LEU A 223 40.91 8.79 7.68
N SER A 224 39.96 7.84 7.73
CA SER A 224 39.53 7.02 6.59
C SER A 224 38.39 7.65 5.82
N PHE A 225 38.56 8.86 5.26
CA PHE A 225 37.58 9.44 4.32
C PHE A 225 38.29 10.04 3.09
N ARG A 226 37.55 10.16 1.99
CA ARG A 226 38.07 10.67 0.72
C ARG A 226 38.50 12.12 0.85
N GLY A 227 39.75 12.43 0.59
CA GLY A 227 40.33 13.78 0.65
C GLY A 227 40.91 14.18 2.01
N ALA A 228 41.08 13.26 2.96
CA ALA A 228 41.70 13.51 4.27
C ALA A 228 43.09 14.12 4.18
N ALA A 229 43.94 13.71 3.22
CA ALA A 229 45.28 14.19 3.01
C ALA A 229 45.36 15.71 2.65
N SER A 230 44.35 16.24 1.92
CA SER A 230 44.27 17.67 1.52
C SER A 230 43.20 18.44 2.31
N PHE A 231 42.68 17.85 3.39
CA PHE A 231 41.60 18.48 4.16
C PHE A 231 42.08 19.70 4.93
N LYS A 232 43.27 19.64 5.51
CA LYS A 232 43.84 20.70 6.35
C LYS A 232 43.87 22.03 5.66
N GLU A 233 44.47 22.12 4.46
CA GLU A 233 44.58 23.37 3.71
C GLU A 233 43.24 23.96 3.41
N ARG A 234 42.32 23.13 2.91
CA ARG A 234 40.92 23.55 2.58
C ARG A 234 40.12 23.97 3.79
N PHE A 235 40.33 23.33 4.95
CA PHE A 235 39.61 23.65 6.19
C PHE A 235 40.10 25.01 6.73
N LEU A 236 41.39 25.26 6.73
CA LEU A 236 41.95 26.51 7.20
C LEU A 236 41.62 27.69 6.25
N GLU A 237 41.62 27.45 4.94
CA GLU A 237 41.21 28.45 3.92
C GLU A 237 39.75 28.86 4.07
N GLN A 238 38.87 27.97 4.46
CA GLN A 238 37.43 28.17 4.58
C GLN A 238 36.95 28.37 6.03
N TRP A 239 37.86 28.55 6.96
CA TRP A 239 37.54 28.64 8.38
C TRP A 239 36.52 29.73 8.70
N ASP A 240 36.64 30.93 8.09
CA ASP A 240 35.72 32.02 8.34
C ASP A 240 34.25 31.64 7.93
N ASN A 241 34.09 30.90 6.84
CA ASN A 241 32.78 30.39 6.42
C ASN A 241 32.25 29.32 7.37
N ILE A 242 33.12 28.45 7.86
CA ILE A 242 32.76 27.41 8.84
C ILE A 242 32.32 28.04 10.14
N GLU A 243 33.08 29.00 10.65
CA GLU A 243 32.77 29.71 11.89
C GLU A 243 31.51 30.59 11.77
N LEU A 244 31.29 31.23 10.62
CA LEU A 244 30.03 31.91 10.32
C LEU A 244 28.88 30.96 10.32
N SER A 245 29.01 29.83 9.64
CA SER A 245 27.96 28.77 9.56
C SER A 245 27.65 28.21 10.94
N TYR A 246 28.64 28.00 11.79
CA TYR A 246 28.46 27.59 13.18
C TYR A 246 27.60 28.60 13.96
N LYS A 247 27.94 29.90 13.86
CA LYS A 247 27.18 30.98 14.53
C LYS A 247 25.74 31.09 14.00
N LEU A 248 25.52 30.90 12.68
CA LEU A 248 24.19 30.91 12.08
C LEU A 248 23.33 29.73 12.46
N ALA A 249 23.94 28.52 12.57
CA ALA A 249 23.24 27.28 12.94
C ALA A 249 22.97 27.19 14.44
N THR A 250 23.68 27.95 15.29
CA THR A 250 23.51 27.89 16.74
C THR A 250 22.19 28.54 17.16
N ILE A 251 21.37 27.79 17.89
CA ILE A 251 20.13 28.29 18.49
C ILE A 251 20.46 29.11 19.74
N LYS A 252 19.93 30.32 19.81
CA LYS A 252 20.08 31.21 20.96
C LYS A 252 19.14 30.78 22.07
N THR A 253 19.67 30.49 23.25
CA THR A 253 18.89 29.90 24.38
C THR A 253 18.76 30.84 25.59
N ASP A 254 19.09 32.12 25.42
CA ASP A 254 19.02 33.16 26.42
C ASP A 254 18.06 34.31 26.06
N VAL A 255 17.04 33.98 25.21
CA VAL A 255 16.01 34.95 24.82
C VAL A 255 15.13 35.28 26.02
N PRO A 256 14.86 36.57 26.33
CA PRO A 256 13.90 36.92 27.36
C PRO A 256 12.50 36.38 27.06
N LEU A 257 11.95 35.57 27.96
CA LEU A 257 10.66 34.90 27.78
C LEU A 257 9.50 35.83 28.19
N PRO A 258 8.58 36.16 27.23
CA PRO A 258 7.45 37.05 27.54
C PRO A 258 6.45 36.52 28.57
N ILE A 259 6.36 35.20 28.70
CA ILE A 259 5.49 34.51 29.64
C ILE A 259 6.35 33.51 30.43
N GLY A 260 6.33 33.60 31.77
CA GLY A 260 7.03 32.64 32.61
C GLY A 260 6.38 31.26 32.57
N ILE A 261 7.18 30.19 32.65
CA ILE A 261 6.64 28.81 32.64
C ILE A 261 5.68 28.57 33.80
N ASP A 262 5.93 29.21 34.95
CA ASP A 262 5.05 29.11 36.12
C ASP A 262 3.70 29.80 35.89
N GLU A 263 3.63 30.81 35.04
CA GLU A 263 2.43 31.52 34.64
C GLU A 263 1.58 30.78 33.62
N LEU A 264 2.13 29.73 32.95
CA LEU A 264 1.38 28.93 31.99
C LEU A 264 0.27 28.16 32.70
N VAL A 265 -0.95 28.33 32.18
CA VAL A 265 -2.14 27.56 32.60
C VAL A 265 -2.36 26.37 31.69
N LEU A 266 -3.10 25.36 32.14
CA LEU A 266 -3.50 24.25 31.28
C LEU A 266 -4.42 24.77 30.18
N PRO A 267 -4.26 24.27 28.93
CA PRO A 267 -5.13 24.64 27.81
C PRO A 267 -6.60 24.36 28.13
N LYS A 268 -7.46 25.35 27.88
CA LYS A 268 -8.91 25.24 28.06
C LYS A 268 -9.62 25.92 26.91
N ASP A 269 -10.50 25.17 26.26
CA ASP A 269 -11.26 25.66 25.11
C ASP A 269 -12.13 26.86 25.44
N ASN A 270 -12.02 27.91 24.65
CA ASN A 270 -13.03 28.96 24.56
C ASN A 270 -14.07 28.53 23.52
N HIS A 271 -15.11 27.81 23.96
CA HIS A 271 -16.11 27.22 23.10
C HIS A 271 -16.78 28.24 22.16
N ASP A 272 -17.12 29.41 22.63
CA ASP A 272 -17.81 30.45 21.86
C ASP A 272 -16.90 30.96 20.73
N ALA A 273 -15.64 31.26 21.03
CA ALA A 273 -14.67 31.73 20.07
C ALA A 273 -14.34 30.64 19.02
N LEU A 274 -14.29 29.36 19.43
CA LEU A 274 -14.07 28.24 18.50
C LEU A 274 -15.27 28.01 17.59
N ILE A 275 -16.50 28.07 18.11
CA ILE A 275 -17.71 27.93 17.29
C ILE A 275 -17.79 29.06 16.26
N GLU A 276 -17.63 30.32 16.69
CA GLU A 276 -17.64 31.48 15.79
C GLU A 276 -16.57 31.37 14.69
N LEU A 277 -15.35 30.95 15.05
CA LEU A 277 -14.26 30.74 14.10
C LEU A 277 -14.60 29.64 13.08
N PHE A 278 -15.12 28.50 13.55
CA PHE A 278 -15.45 27.37 12.68
C PHE A 278 -16.65 27.66 11.76
N GLU A 279 -17.66 28.37 12.24
CA GLU A 279 -18.77 28.83 11.41
C GLU A 279 -18.30 29.82 10.32
N ARG A 280 -17.45 30.80 10.67
CA ARG A 280 -16.86 31.74 9.71
C ARG A 280 -16.04 31.06 8.63
N LEU A 281 -15.37 29.95 8.97
CA LEU A 281 -14.53 29.18 8.03
C LEU A 281 -15.31 28.03 7.34
N GLU A 282 -16.61 27.92 7.57
CA GLU A 282 -17.51 26.86 7.07
C GLU A 282 -17.06 25.44 7.48
N PHE A 283 -16.44 25.31 8.67
CA PHE A 283 -16.05 24.03 9.26
C PHE A 283 -17.21 23.46 10.12
N HIS A 284 -18.34 23.17 9.49
CA HIS A 284 -19.59 22.78 10.16
C HIS A 284 -19.39 21.64 11.16
N ARG A 285 -18.64 20.61 10.79
CA ARG A 285 -18.37 19.47 11.67
C ARG A 285 -17.63 19.89 12.95
N PHE A 286 -16.61 20.74 12.84
CA PHE A 286 -15.88 21.24 14.02
C PHE A 286 -16.73 22.15 14.89
N ALA A 287 -17.65 22.91 14.31
CA ALA A 287 -18.61 23.73 15.05
C ALA A 287 -19.58 22.84 15.83
N ASP A 288 -20.19 21.85 15.19
CA ASP A 288 -21.12 20.89 15.83
C ASP A 288 -20.45 20.12 16.98
N GLU A 289 -19.23 19.63 16.79
CA GLU A 289 -18.45 18.95 17.83
C GLU A 289 -18.20 19.87 19.03
N GLN A 290 -17.90 21.15 18.77
CA GLN A 290 -17.62 22.12 19.82
C GLN A 290 -18.89 22.54 20.58
N ILE A 291 -20.04 22.61 19.90
CA ILE A 291 -21.35 22.85 20.52
C ILE A 291 -21.68 21.70 21.48
N LYS A 292 -21.58 20.45 21.04
CA LYS A 292 -21.80 19.26 21.88
C LYS A 292 -20.87 19.22 23.08
N LYS A 293 -19.60 19.59 22.90
CA LYS A 293 -18.62 19.64 24.00
C LYS A 293 -19.00 20.71 25.02
N LYS A 294 -19.44 21.91 24.59
CA LYS A 294 -19.93 22.97 25.45
C LYS A 294 -21.16 22.55 26.25
N GLU A 295 -22.08 21.83 25.61
CA GLU A 295 -23.29 21.30 26.29
C GLU A 295 -22.95 20.25 27.36
N SER A 296 -22.02 19.32 27.04
CA SER A 296 -21.57 18.28 27.99
C SER A 296 -20.83 18.82 29.21
N GLU A 297 -20.19 19.98 29.09
CA GLU A 297 -19.49 20.65 30.20
C GLU A 297 -20.44 21.53 31.09
N GLY A 298 -21.77 21.54 30.80
CA GLY A 298 -22.77 22.23 31.61
C GLY A 298 -22.73 23.76 31.49
N LEU A 299 -22.07 24.31 30.47
CA LEU A 299 -21.87 25.76 30.29
C LEU A 299 -23.01 26.44 29.47
N THR A 300 -24.23 25.88 29.45
CA THR A 300 -25.40 26.50 28.84
C THR A 300 -26.05 27.51 29.79
N GLY A 301 -25.61 28.77 29.72
CA GLY A 301 -26.37 29.92 30.20
C GLY A 301 -27.51 30.24 29.24
N THR A 302 -28.74 30.22 29.75
CA THR A 302 -29.98 30.56 29.05
C THR A 302 -29.89 31.81 28.21
N MET A 303 -30.13 31.69 26.89
CA MET A 303 -30.70 32.73 26.05
C MET A 303 -31.77 32.12 25.10
N GLY A 304 -32.91 32.80 25.10
CA GLY A 304 -34.21 32.32 24.72
C GLY A 304 -34.39 31.88 23.26
N SER A 305 -35.29 30.96 23.17
CA SER A 305 -35.91 30.41 21.99
C SER A 305 -36.50 31.44 21.01
N THR A 306 -36.31 31.27 19.74
CA THR A 306 -37.45 31.23 18.78
C THR A 306 -36.90 30.94 17.37
N ALA A 307 -37.00 29.71 16.87
CA ALA A 307 -37.24 29.41 15.49
C ALA A 307 -37.78 27.97 15.40
N THR A 308 -38.96 27.89 14.90
CA THR A 308 -39.76 26.66 14.75
C THR A 308 -39.21 25.75 13.68
N GLY A 309 -39.23 24.44 13.96
CA GLY A 309 -38.72 23.33 13.16
C GLY A 309 -39.38 23.08 11.78
N ALA A 310 -39.74 24.13 11.06
CA ALA A 310 -40.32 24.02 9.71
C ALA A 310 -39.38 24.51 8.57
N ASP A 311 -38.35 25.27 8.88
CA ASP A 311 -37.44 25.83 7.86
C ASP A 311 -36.16 25.02 7.68
N ALA A 312 -35.84 24.10 8.56
CA ALA A 312 -34.65 23.21 8.44
C ALA A 312 -34.81 22.09 7.38
N LEU A 313 -36.06 21.77 7.00
CA LEU A 313 -36.35 20.71 6.03
C LEU A 313 -36.30 21.17 4.55
N LYS A 314 -36.25 22.46 4.28
CA LYS A 314 -36.17 23.01 2.92
C LYS A 314 -34.77 23.30 2.40
N MET A 315 -33.70 23.22 3.24
CA MET A 315 -32.33 23.42 2.82
C MET A 315 -31.56 22.12 2.52
N LEU A 316 -32.14 20.95 2.76
CA LEU A 316 -31.50 19.64 2.50
C LEU A 316 -31.75 19.07 1.10
N GLU A 317 -32.56 19.73 0.29
CA GLU A 317 -32.88 19.23 -1.08
C GLU A 317 -32.01 19.79 -2.21
N ASN A 318 -31.05 20.68 -1.94
CA ASN A 318 -30.28 21.36 -3.00
C ASN A 318 -28.74 21.28 -2.89
N SER A 319 -28.17 20.24 -2.32
CA SER A 319 -26.73 20.00 -2.45
C SER A 319 -26.44 18.66 -3.09
N GLY A 320 -26.47 18.68 -4.42
CA GLY A 320 -26.07 17.57 -5.27
C GLY A 320 -24.55 17.33 -5.22
N GLN A 321 -24.24 16.10 -5.06
CA GLN A 321 -23.07 15.34 -5.55
C GLN A 321 -21.74 16.08 -5.77
N MET A 322 -20.75 15.70 -4.98
CA MET A 322 -19.38 15.73 -5.46
C MET A 322 -18.67 14.38 -5.21
N VAL A 323 -18.34 13.73 -6.31
CA VAL A 323 -17.63 12.45 -6.37
C VAL A 323 -16.17 12.69 -6.01
N ILE A 324 -15.67 12.01 -4.99
CA ILE A 324 -14.27 12.00 -4.62
C ILE A 324 -13.57 10.91 -5.44
N GLY A 325 -12.74 11.31 -6.39
CA GLY A 325 -11.81 10.44 -7.08
C GLY A 325 -10.50 10.36 -6.29
N GLU A 326 -10.21 9.24 -5.69
CA GLU A 326 -8.87 8.96 -5.15
C GLU A 326 -7.93 8.61 -6.30
N SER A 327 -6.94 9.46 -6.53
CA SER A 327 -5.78 9.11 -7.35
C SER A 327 -4.59 8.78 -6.45
N SER A 328 -4.44 7.51 -6.11
CA SER A 328 -3.18 7.01 -5.58
C SER A 328 -2.25 6.71 -6.75
N SER A 329 -1.20 7.51 -6.90
CA SER A 329 -0.12 7.24 -7.84
C SER A 329 0.78 6.13 -7.31
N SER A 330 0.56 4.92 -7.77
CA SER A 330 1.60 3.88 -7.78
C SER A 330 1.77 3.42 -9.22
N CYS A 331 2.96 3.64 -9.77
CA CYS A 331 3.35 3.10 -11.06
C CYS A 331 3.41 1.57 -10.95
N ASN A 332 2.44 0.91 -11.55
CA ASN A 332 2.54 -0.51 -11.85
C ASN A 332 2.53 -0.66 -13.37
N ASP A 333 3.68 -1.10 -13.88
CA ASP A 333 3.76 -1.73 -15.20
C ASP A 333 3.11 -3.10 -15.10
N ASP A 334 1.85 -3.17 -15.48
CA ASP A 334 1.21 -4.43 -15.81
C ASP A 334 0.13 -4.20 -16.85
N THR A 335 0.22 -4.95 -17.91
CA THR A 335 -0.75 -4.97 -19.01
C THR A 335 -2.13 -5.53 -18.59
N SER A 336 -2.37 -5.76 -17.31
CA SER A 336 -3.64 -6.20 -16.73
C SER A 336 -4.57 -5.06 -16.26
N ASN A 337 -4.13 -3.79 -16.30
CA ASN A 337 -4.87 -2.64 -15.77
C ASN A 337 -5.49 -1.72 -16.84
N ILE A 338 -5.99 -2.25 -17.96
CA ILE A 338 -6.65 -1.42 -19.00
C ILE A 338 -8.16 -1.28 -18.79
N LEU A 339 -8.74 -1.94 -17.81
CA LEU A 339 -10.19 -1.87 -17.56
C LEU A 339 -10.48 -1.43 -16.10
N GLY A 340 -10.36 -0.13 -15.85
CA GLY A 340 -10.97 0.47 -14.67
C GLY A 340 -12.50 0.54 -14.85
N PRO A 341 -13.30 0.36 -13.80
CA PRO A 341 -14.75 0.38 -13.91
C PRO A 341 -15.25 1.77 -14.27
N GLN A 342 -15.67 1.97 -15.52
CA GLN A 342 -16.62 3.02 -15.84
C GLN A 342 -17.96 2.58 -15.29
N VAL A 343 -18.42 3.25 -14.23
CA VAL A 343 -19.79 3.15 -13.75
C VAL A 343 -20.72 3.51 -14.89
N LEU A 344 -21.43 2.51 -15.39
CA LEU A 344 -22.50 2.70 -16.36
C LEU A 344 -23.60 3.55 -15.73
N LYS A 345 -23.68 4.83 -16.16
CA LYS A 345 -24.88 5.64 -16.02
C LYS A 345 -25.80 5.34 -17.20
N GLU A 346 -26.49 4.24 -17.16
CA GLU A 346 -27.69 4.02 -17.99
C GLU A 346 -28.48 2.89 -17.35
N ASP A 347 -29.54 3.29 -16.62
CA ASP A 347 -30.84 2.63 -16.46
C ASP A 347 -31.67 3.35 -15.39
N ALA A 348 -31.87 4.65 -15.61
CA ALA A 348 -32.82 5.43 -14.82
C ALA A 348 -33.98 5.91 -15.71
N ALA A 349 -34.52 5.03 -16.57
CA ALA A 349 -35.71 5.34 -17.31
C ALA A 349 -36.48 4.07 -17.67
N LEU A 350 -37.04 3.35 -16.67
CA LEU A 350 -38.20 2.47 -16.79
C LEU A 350 -38.43 1.75 -15.46
N SER A 351 -39.03 2.42 -14.51
CA SER A 351 -40.08 1.87 -13.64
C SER A 351 -40.45 2.88 -12.56
N GLY A 352 -41.65 3.41 -12.64
CA GLY A 352 -42.30 4.09 -11.51
C GLY A 352 -42.60 3.08 -10.41
N THR A 353 -41.68 2.98 -9.45
CA THR A 353 -41.92 2.38 -8.14
C THR A 353 -41.16 3.16 -7.11
N SER A 354 -41.85 3.56 -6.05
CA SER A 354 -41.41 4.32 -4.88
C SER A 354 -39.93 4.08 -4.54
N SER A 355 -39.13 5.17 -4.42
CA SER A 355 -37.79 5.16 -3.88
C SER A 355 -37.84 4.63 -2.43
N ARG A 356 -37.60 3.32 -2.23
CA ARG A 356 -37.34 2.79 -0.90
C ARG A 356 -36.01 3.40 -0.42
N ARG A 357 -36.07 4.04 0.77
CA ARG A 357 -34.88 4.49 1.51
C ARG A 357 -33.87 3.33 1.55
N ARG A 358 -32.59 3.58 1.31
CA ARG A 358 -31.53 2.58 1.57
C ARG A 358 -31.48 2.28 3.06
N GLU A 359 -31.35 1.02 3.41
CA GLU A 359 -31.14 0.58 4.80
C GLU A 359 -29.75 1.00 5.28
N ASN A 360 -29.62 1.24 6.58
CA ASN A 360 -28.35 1.54 7.24
C ASN A 360 -28.33 0.98 8.66
N ILE A 361 -27.29 1.31 9.42
CA ILE A 361 -27.07 0.81 10.79
C ILE A 361 -28.25 1.13 11.74
N ASP A 362 -28.94 2.28 11.57
CA ASP A 362 -30.04 2.68 12.42
C ASP A 362 -31.25 1.75 12.34
N ASP A 363 -31.39 1.00 11.25
CA ASP A 363 -32.46 0.03 11.06
C ASP A 363 -32.21 -1.29 11.84
N TYR A 364 -30.96 -1.52 12.34
CA TYR A 364 -30.55 -2.80 12.91
C TYR A 364 -29.82 -2.72 14.27
N LYS A 365 -29.35 -1.57 14.72
CA LYS A 365 -28.56 -1.45 15.97
C LYS A 365 -29.23 -2.03 17.22
N ASP A 366 -30.56 -2.09 17.26
CA ASP A 366 -31.32 -2.60 18.40
C ASP A 366 -31.24 -4.15 18.51
N ILE A 367 -30.86 -4.85 17.44
CA ILE A 367 -30.67 -6.31 17.43
C ILE A 367 -29.20 -6.70 17.70
N PHE A 368 -28.30 -5.74 17.86
CA PHE A 368 -26.87 -5.95 18.09
C PHE A 368 -26.55 -6.03 19.59
N LYS A 369 -26.02 -7.17 20.01
CA LYS A 369 -25.78 -7.49 21.43
C LYS A 369 -24.30 -7.70 21.71
N VAL A 370 -23.86 -7.37 22.94
CA VAL A 370 -22.51 -7.68 23.41
C VAL A 370 -22.60 -8.82 24.42
N ILE A 371 -21.66 -9.75 24.36
CA ILE A 371 -21.52 -10.87 25.28
C ILE A 371 -20.37 -10.56 26.23
N TYR A 372 -20.66 -10.50 27.52
CA TYR A 372 -19.70 -10.22 28.57
C TYR A 372 -19.51 -11.37 29.56
N SER A 373 -20.43 -12.33 29.62
CA SER A 373 -20.42 -13.41 30.58
C SER A 373 -20.36 -14.80 29.94
N LEU A 374 -19.84 -15.77 30.71
CA LEU A 374 -19.81 -17.18 30.33
C LEU A 374 -21.21 -17.77 30.11
N SER A 375 -22.21 -17.33 30.86
CA SER A 375 -23.59 -17.79 30.73
C SER A 375 -24.18 -17.36 29.38
N GLU A 376 -23.99 -16.09 29.00
CA GLU A 376 -24.44 -15.59 27.71
C GLU A 376 -23.68 -16.27 26.54
N LEU A 377 -22.39 -16.60 26.75
CA LEU A 377 -21.59 -17.32 25.78
C LEU A 377 -22.08 -18.77 25.58
N ASP A 378 -22.48 -19.46 26.64
CA ASP A 378 -23.07 -20.80 26.57
C ASP A 378 -24.43 -20.79 25.85
N GLU A 379 -25.30 -19.79 26.15
CA GLU A 379 -26.57 -19.61 25.42
C GLU A 379 -26.34 -19.36 23.94
N LEU A 380 -25.35 -18.53 23.58
CA LEU A 380 -24.98 -18.30 22.20
C LEU A 380 -24.46 -19.57 21.52
N LYS A 381 -23.61 -20.37 22.18
CA LYS A 381 -23.12 -21.65 21.69
C LYS A 381 -24.27 -22.56 21.28
N ASP A 382 -25.31 -22.68 22.13
CA ASP A 382 -26.48 -23.53 21.85
C ASP A 382 -27.24 -23.05 20.60
N LYS A 383 -27.41 -21.75 20.43
CA LYS A 383 -28.02 -21.16 19.21
C LYS A 383 -27.19 -21.45 17.97
N LEU A 384 -25.85 -21.28 18.03
CA LEU A 384 -24.96 -21.54 16.90
C LEU A 384 -24.95 -23.02 16.50
N THR A 385 -25.05 -23.93 17.47
CA THR A 385 -25.08 -25.39 17.24
C THR A 385 -26.39 -25.84 16.59
N GLN A 386 -27.50 -25.16 16.88
CA GLN A 386 -28.82 -25.46 16.30
C GLN A 386 -29.05 -24.78 14.92
N ALA A 387 -28.29 -23.78 14.57
CA ALA A 387 -28.43 -23.08 13.30
C ALA A 387 -27.98 -23.96 12.13
N GLU A 388 -28.63 -23.84 10.97
CA GLU A 388 -28.20 -24.49 9.72
C GLU A 388 -26.78 -24.02 9.34
N TYR A 389 -26.53 -22.73 9.54
CA TYR A 389 -25.23 -22.07 9.39
C TYR A 389 -25.19 -20.78 10.23
N PHE A 390 -24.01 -20.28 10.51
CA PHE A 390 -23.82 -18.97 11.11
C PHE A 390 -22.67 -18.21 10.44
N ALA A 391 -22.81 -16.88 10.41
CA ALA A 391 -21.73 -16.00 9.98
C ALA A 391 -20.82 -15.61 11.17
N PHE A 392 -19.53 -15.48 10.92
CA PHE A 392 -18.56 -15.00 11.89
C PHE A 392 -17.53 -14.07 11.25
N GLU A 393 -17.12 -13.06 12.01
CA GLU A 393 -16.05 -12.14 11.62
C GLU A 393 -15.10 -11.92 12.80
N VAL A 394 -13.82 -11.66 12.50
CA VAL A 394 -12.77 -11.53 13.51
C VAL A 394 -12.16 -10.12 13.40
N CYS A 395 -12.19 -9.39 14.50
CA CYS A 395 -11.57 -8.07 14.61
C CYS A 395 -10.19 -8.22 15.25
N THR A 396 -9.15 -7.67 14.63
CA THR A 396 -7.75 -7.79 15.08
C THR A 396 -7.07 -6.43 15.15
N ASN A 397 -5.90 -6.39 15.78
CA ASN A 397 -5.05 -5.20 15.88
C ASN A 397 -3.97 -5.13 14.78
N GLU A 398 -3.71 -6.19 14.06
CA GLU A 398 -2.63 -6.31 13.08
C GLU A 398 -3.16 -6.63 11.68
N VAL A 399 -2.39 -6.23 10.69
CA VAL A 399 -2.73 -6.52 9.29
C VAL A 399 -2.44 -7.98 8.94
N GLN A 400 -1.33 -8.56 9.45
CA GLN A 400 -0.98 -9.96 9.16
C GLN A 400 -1.63 -10.92 10.15
N PRO A 401 -2.45 -11.88 9.68
CA PRO A 401 -3.12 -12.85 10.54
C PRO A 401 -2.18 -13.66 11.45
N SER A 402 -0.96 -13.95 10.98
CA SER A 402 0.03 -14.74 11.74
C SER A 402 0.50 -14.06 13.05
N ASP A 403 0.52 -12.75 13.11
CA ASP A 403 0.95 -11.96 14.27
C ASP A 403 -0.21 -11.25 14.96
N ALA A 404 -1.44 -11.38 14.43
CA ALA A 404 -2.62 -10.68 14.90
C ALA A 404 -3.05 -11.08 16.32
N ILE A 405 -3.47 -10.08 17.10
CA ILE A 405 -4.16 -10.24 18.37
C ILE A 405 -5.66 -10.04 18.12
N ILE A 406 -6.49 -10.98 18.56
CA ILE A 406 -7.93 -10.89 18.42
C ILE A 406 -8.47 -9.86 19.40
N VAL A 407 -9.10 -8.81 18.89
CA VAL A 407 -9.77 -7.76 19.69
C VAL A 407 -11.18 -8.19 20.07
N GLY A 408 -11.84 -8.90 19.16
CA GLY A 408 -13.15 -9.48 19.39
C GLY A 408 -13.62 -10.33 18.23
N VAL A 409 -14.71 -11.07 18.46
CA VAL A 409 -15.35 -11.92 17.46
C VAL A 409 -16.82 -11.51 17.36
N SER A 410 -17.34 -11.33 16.16
CA SER A 410 -18.76 -11.12 15.91
C SER A 410 -19.39 -12.32 15.23
N LEU A 411 -20.64 -12.61 15.58
CA LEU A 411 -21.37 -13.81 15.21
C LEU A 411 -22.81 -13.47 14.84
N CYS A 412 -23.36 -14.12 13.82
CA CYS A 412 -24.74 -13.94 13.40
C CYS A 412 -25.31 -15.28 12.89
N CYS A 413 -26.42 -15.73 13.49
CA CYS A 413 -27.11 -16.97 13.07
C CYS A 413 -28.55 -16.73 12.61
N SER A 414 -28.98 -15.46 12.54
CA SER A 414 -30.29 -15.09 12.02
C SER A 414 -30.28 -13.61 11.60
N THR A 415 -31.26 -13.19 10.82
CA THR A 415 -31.44 -11.78 10.43
C THR A 415 -31.95 -10.88 11.59
N GLN A 416 -32.29 -11.48 12.75
CA GLN A 416 -32.93 -10.79 13.88
C GLN A 416 -32.00 -10.50 15.04
N GLU A 417 -30.77 -11.04 15.05
CA GLU A 417 -29.80 -10.79 16.10
C GLU A 417 -28.36 -11.07 15.65
N ALA A 418 -27.46 -10.21 16.05
CA ALA A 418 -26.03 -10.40 15.91
C ALA A 418 -25.30 -10.06 17.20
N TYR A 419 -24.15 -10.69 17.42
CA TYR A 419 -23.45 -10.69 18.68
C TYR A 419 -22.01 -10.24 18.49
N TYR A 420 -21.49 -9.43 19.41
CA TYR A 420 -20.08 -9.09 19.52
C TYR A 420 -19.53 -9.60 20.84
N ILE A 421 -18.39 -10.29 20.79
CA ILE A 421 -17.65 -10.78 21.96
C ILE A 421 -16.34 -10.00 22.04
N PRO A 422 -16.24 -8.97 22.88
CA PRO A 422 -15.00 -8.22 23.10
C PRO A 422 -14.01 -9.07 23.90
N LEU A 423 -12.70 -9.01 23.56
CA LEU A 423 -11.64 -9.82 24.16
C LEU A 423 -10.41 -9.04 24.62
N SER A 424 -10.05 -7.98 23.89
CA SER A 424 -8.82 -7.23 24.20
C SER A 424 -8.92 -5.72 23.97
N HIS A 425 -10.10 -5.14 24.18
CA HIS A 425 -10.22 -3.68 24.26
C HIS A 425 -9.53 -3.17 25.51
N ASN A 426 -8.78 -2.05 25.38
CA ASN A 426 -7.91 -1.54 26.43
C ASN A 426 -8.09 -0.03 26.73
N TYR A 427 -9.25 0.55 26.37
CA TYR A 427 -9.53 1.94 26.69
C TYR A 427 -9.83 2.13 28.19
N LEU A 428 -9.65 3.36 28.66
CA LEU A 428 -9.93 3.71 30.05
C LEU A 428 -11.42 3.47 30.40
N MET A 429 -11.71 2.67 31.44
CA MET A 429 -13.05 2.24 31.85
C MET A 429 -13.68 1.15 30.94
N ALA A 430 -12.91 0.40 30.18
CA ALA A 430 -13.42 -0.78 29.50
C ALA A 430 -14.04 -1.76 30.49
N GLN A 431 -15.24 -2.26 30.19
CA GLN A 431 -15.90 -3.28 31.00
C GLN A 431 -15.04 -4.56 31.02
N GLU A 432 -15.21 -5.37 32.07
CA GLU A 432 -14.56 -6.67 32.13
C GLU A 432 -14.99 -7.52 30.93
N GLN A 433 -14.01 -8.06 30.23
CA GLN A 433 -14.19 -8.80 28.97
C GLN A 433 -13.90 -10.29 29.20
N LEU A 434 -14.50 -11.13 28.37
CA LEU A 434 -14.14 -12.53 28.30
C LEU A 434 -12.68 -12.69 27.81
N LYS A 435 -12.06 -13.79 28.20
CA LYS A 435 -10.70 -14.12 27.74
C LYS A 435 -10.76 -15.00 26.49
N LEU A 436 -9.72 -14.95 25.68
CA LEU A 436 -9.60 -15.82 24.51
C LEU A 436 -9.72 -17.33 24.88
N ASP A 437 -9.23 -17.71 26.07
CA ASP A 437 -9.34 -19.10 26.56
C ASP A 437 -10.79 -19.49 26.88
N ASP A 438 -11.66 -18.57 27.21
CA ASP A 438 -13.09 -18.83 27.37
C ASP A 438 -13.74 -19.15 26.02
N ILE A 439 -13.37 -18.40 24.97
CA ILE A 439 -13.80 -18.67 23.60
C ILE A 439 -13.32 -20.04 23.13
N LYS A 440 -12.05 -20.37 23.37
CA LYS A 440 -11.47 -21.68 23.01
C LYS A 440 -12.23 -22.81 23.66
N LYS A 441 -12.59 -22.66 24.94
CA LYS A 441 -13.27 -23.69 25.70
C LYS A 441 -14.73 -23.87 25.28
N VAL A 442 -15.46 -22.77 25.08
CA VAL A 442 -16.92 -22.78 24.84
C VAL A 442 -17.24 -22.89 23.35
N LEU A 443 -16.66 -22.04 22.50
CA LEU A 443 -16.94 -21.99 21.06
C LEU A 443 -15.95 -22.80 20.22
N GLY A 444 -14.75 -23.12 20.73
CA GLY A 444 -13.76 -23.92 19.99
C GLY A 444 -14.34 -25.23 19.44
N PRO A 445 -15.10 -26.02 20.23
CA PRO A 445 -15.76 -27.23 19.71
C PRO A 445 -16.72 -26.96 18.56
N VAL A 446 -17.49 -25.85 18.61
CA VAL A 446 -18.44 -25.43 17.55
C VAL A 446 -17.69 -25.02 16.29
N PHE A 447 -16.60 -24.25 16.43
CA PHE A 447 -15.76 -23.86 15.31
C PHE A 447 -15.09 -25.07 14.64
N ASN A 448 -14.67 -26.07 15.39
CA ASN A 448 -14.00 -27.27 14.86
C ASN A 448 -14.97 -28.35 14.34
N ASP A 449 -16.27 -28.24 14.56
CA ASP A 449 -17.28 -29.21 14.08
C ASP A 449 -17.57 -28.96 12.58
N GLU A 450 -17.24 -29.93 11.73
CA GLU A 450 -17.48 -29.85 10.27
C GLU A 450 -18.97 -29.86 9.89
N LYS A 451 -19.84 -30.39 10.79
CA LYS A 451 -21.29 -30.50 10.55
C LYS A 451 -21.98 -29.14 10.69
N VAL A 452 -21.47 -28.27 11.55
CA VAL A 452 -21.97 -26.92 11.73
C VAL A 452 -21.36 -26.04 10.64
N LYS A 453 -22.16 -25.55 9.70
CA LYS A 453 -21.67 -24.74 8.59
C LYS A 453 -21.38 -23.30 9.04
N LYS A 454 -20.27 -22.75 8.57
CA LYS A 454 -19.83 -21.39 8.88
C LYS A 454 -19.66 -20.60 7.59
N VAL A 455 -19.96 -19.32 7.67
CA VAL A 455 -19.80 -18.34 6.60
C VAL A 455 -18.97 -17.17 7.14
N SER A 456 -18.05 -16.66 6.37
CA SER A 456 -17.30 -15.44 6.72
C SER A 456 -16.92 -14.71 5.45
N PHE A 457 -16.92 -13.39 5.53
CA PHE A 457 -16.43 -12.55 4.46
C PHE A 457 -14.89 -12.56 4.50
N ASN A 458 -14.24 -13.09 3.45
CA ASN A 458 -12.82 -13.43 3.49
C ASN A 458 -12.49 -14.51 4.55
N SER A 459 -13.13 -15.66 4.41
CA SER A 459 -13.09 -16.76 5.38
C SER A 459 -11.67 -17.25 5.71
N LYS A 460 -10.72 -17.18 4.76
CA LYS A 460 -9.32 -17.53 4.99
C LYS A 460 -8.68 -16.66 6.07
N GLU A 461 -8.81 -15.34 5.96
CA GLU A 461 -8.21 -14.38 6.89
C GLU A 461 -8.76 -14.59 8.30
N ALA A 462 -10.08 -14.68 8.45
CA ALA A 462 -10.71 -14.91 9.73
C ALA A 462 -10.24 -16.25 10.37
N ARG A 463 -10.15 -17.31 9.56
CA ARG A 463 -9.64 -18.62 10.00
C ARG A 463 -8.18 -18.57 10.43
N LEU A 464 -7.31 -17.88 9.67
CA LEU A 464 -5.89 -17.74 10.01
C LEU A 464 -5.70 -16.98 11.33
N CYS A 465 -6.45 -15.90 11.54
CA CYS A 465 -6.44 -15.17 12.80
C CYS A 465 -6.83 -16.07 13.98
N LEU A 466 -7.88 -16.87 13.84
CA LEU A 466 -8.31 -17.83 14.87
C LEU A 466 -7.28 -18.95 15.06
N PHE A 467 -6.76 -19.52 13.98
CA PHE A 467 -5.76 -20.60 14.02
C PHE A 467 -4.49 -20.20 14.76
N PHE A 468 -3.88 -19.07 14.40
CA PHE A 468 -2.66 -18.59 15.05
C PHE A 468 -2.92 -18.17 16.51
N ASN A 469 -4.15 -17.98 16.91
CA ASN A 469 -4.57 -17.78 18.28
C ASN A 469 -5.11 -19.05 18.97
N GLY A 470 -4.95 -20.21 18.35
CA GLY A 470 -5.23 -21.55 18.94
C GLY A 470 -6.67 -22.03 18.82
N ILE A 471 -7.43 -21.53 17.86
CA ILE A 471 -8.80 -21.99 17.53
C ILE A 471 -8.83 -22.49 16.09
N GLU A 472 -9.02 -23.79 15.90
CA GLU A 472 -9.19 -24.40 14.58
C GLU A 472 -10.64 -24.21 14.10
N VAL A 473 -10.83 -23.85 12.82
CA VAL A 473 -12.15 -23.66 12.20
C VAL A 473 -12.30 -24.60 11.02
N LYS A 474 -13.30 -25.46 11.08
CA LYS A 474 -13.70 -26.37 10.02
C LYS A 474 -15.13 -26.13 9.57
N GLY A 475 -15.55 -26.77 8.50
CA GLY A 475 -16.93 -26.69 8.01
C GLY A 475 -17.28 -25.33 7.42
N ILE A 476 -16.34 -24.66 6.74
CA ILE A 476 -16.65 -23.47 5.95
C ILE A 476 -17.62 -23.88 4.84
N GLY A 477 -18.82 -23.33 4.88
CA GLY A 477 -19.89 -23.63 3.90
C GLY A 477 -19.79 -22.76 2.66
N ALA A 478 -19.40 -21.51 2.82
CA ALA A 478 -19.25 -20.57 1.71
C ALA A 478 -18.51 -19.30 2.15
N ASP A 479 -18.10 -18.51 1.15
CA ASP A 479 -17.53 -17.19 1.30
C ASP A 479 -18.22 -16.24 0.31
N PRO A 480 -18.88 -15.18 0.76
CA PRO A 480 -19.56 -14.23 -0.13
C PRO A 480 -18.65 -13.57 -1.18
N ILE A 481 -17.35 -13.45 -0.91
CA ILE A 481 -16.35 -12.98 -1.90
C ILE A 481 -16.29 -13.93 -3.08
N ILE A 482 -16.17 -15.24 -2.83
CA ILE A 482 -16.11 -16.27 -3.86
C ILE A 482 -17.43 -16.32 -4.64
N MET A 483 -18.55 -16.30 -3.94
CA MET A 483 -19.88 -16.36 -4.56
C MET A 483 -20.12 -15.16 -5.48
N SER A 484 -19.84 -13.95 -5.03
CA SER A 484 -19.99 -12.72 -5.84
C SER A 484 -19.12 -12.74 -7.09
N HIS A 485 -17.89 -13.26 -6.99
CA HIS A 485 -16.97 -13.37 -8.11
C HIS A 485 -17.39 -14.38 -9.17
N ILE A 486 -18.07 -15.46 -8.77
CA ILE A 486 -18.64 -16.45 -9.69
C ILE A 486 -19.84 -15.86 -10.42
N ILE A 487 -20.67 -15.05 -9.74
CA ILE A 487 -21.82 -14.39 -10.33
C ILE A 487 -21.35 -13.33 -11.34
N ASP A 488 -20.43 -12.48 -10.94
CA ASP A 488 -19.87 -11.42 -11.78
C ASP A 488 -18.38 -11.18 -11.43
N SER A 489 -17.48 -11.69 -12.28
CA SER A 489 -16.04 -11.58 -12.09
C SER A 489 -15.49 -10.15 -12.21
N SER A 490 -16.28 -9.20 -12.70
CA SER A 490 -15.86 -7.78 -12.82
C SER A 490 -16.13 -6.97 -11.55
N LEU A 491 -16.89 -7.51 -10.60
CA LEU A 491 -17.19 -6.83 -9.34
C LEU A 491 -15.98 -6.85 -8.41
N LYS A 492 -15.75 -5.71 -7.75
CA LYS A 492 -14.77 -5.67 -6.68
C LYS A 492 -15.34 -6.36 -5.44
N ALA A 493 -14.63 -7.34 -4.94
CA ALA A 493 -14.98 -8.09 -3.73
C ALA A 493 -14.73 -7.23 -2.46
N ASP A 494 -15.66 -6.35 -2.14
CA ASP A 494 -15.62 -5.40 -1.03
C ASP A 494 -16.96 -5.43 -0.30
N LEU A 495 -16.94 -5.57 1.03
CA LEU A 495 -18.15 -5.75 1.84
C LEU A 495 -19.16 -4.63 1.63
N ARG A 496 -18.69 -3.39 1.56
CA ARG A 496 -19.54 -2.21 1.32
C ARG A 496 -20.19 -2.26 -0.04
N LEU A 497 -19.37 -2.45 -1.10
CA LEU A 497 -19.89 -2.46 -2.48
C LEU A 497 -20.90 -3.58 -2.68
N LEU A 498 -20.63 -4.78 -2.14
CA LEU A 498 -21.54 -5.91 -2.26
C LEU A 498 -22.83 -5.69 -1.45
N SER A 499 -22.74 -5.10 -0.24
CA SER A 499 -23.94 -4.78 0.55
C SER A 499 -24.80 -3.69 -0.11
N GLU A 500 -24.18 -2.66 -0.69
CA GLU A 500 -24.92 -1.63 -1.44
C GLU A 500 -25.59 -2.21 -2.69
N GLN A 501 -24.93 -3.13 -3.39
CA GLN A 501 -25.43 -3.73 -4.62
C GLN A 501 -26.56 -4.74 -4.36
N TYR A 502 -26.31 -5.72 -3.49
CA TYR A 502 -27.20 -6.86 -3.30
C TYR A 502 -28.25 -6.65 -2.21
N LEU A 503 -27.90 -5.93 -1.13
CA LEU A 503 -28.80 -5.72 0.01
C LEU A 503 -29.45 -4.33 0.03
N LYS A 504 -28.97 -3.40 -0.80
CA LYS A 504 -29.38 -1.98 -0.78
C LYS A 504 -29.11 -1.34 0.58
N TYR A 505 -28.08 -1.80 1.25
CA TYR A 505 -27.65 -1.39 2.59
C TYR A 505 -26.35 -0.61 2.51
N THR A 506 -26.29 0.55 3.17
CA THR A 506 -25.08 1.38 3.28
C THR A 506 -24.41 1.12 4.63
N PRO A 507 -23.29 0.38 4.69
CA PRO A 507 -22.64 0.01 5.94
C PRO A 507 -21.87 1.16 6.59
N LEU A 508 -21.77 1.10 7.92
CA LEU A 508 -20.83 1.87 8.72
C LEU A 508 -19.42 1.37 8.42
N GLU A 509 -18.50 2.26 8.10
CA GLU A 509 -17.09 1.93 7.87
C GLU A 509 -16.26 2.06 9.16
N ILE A 510 -15.13 1.37 9.25
CA ILE A 510 -14.24 1.47 10.41
C ILE A 510 -13.75 2.92 10.64
N ASN A 511 -13.60 3.71 9.58
CA ASN A 511 -13.22 5.12 9.70
C ASN A 511 -14.33 6.02 10.25
N ASP A 512 -15.59 5.55 10.24
CA ASP A 512 -16.70 6.26 10.86
C ASP A 512 -16.76 6.00 12.36
N VAL A 513 -16.17 4.89 12.83
CA VAL A 513 -16.10 4.48 14.23
C VAL A 513 -14.84 5.02 14.93
N LYS A 514 -13.76 5.21 14.17
CA LYS A 514 -12.50 5.75 14.69
C LYS A 514 -12.58 7.27 14.81
N ASP A 515 -12.21 7.81 15.95
CA ASP A 515 -12.03 9.26 16.11
C ASP A 515 -10.90 9.79 15.24
N LYS A 516 -9.82 9.01 15.09
CA LYS A 516 -8.70 9.25 14.19
C LYS A 516 -8.38 7.99 13.39
N LYS A 517 -7.93 8.15 12.13
CA LYS A 517 -7.47 7.02 11.29
C LYS A 517 -6.34 6.20 11.93
N SER A 518 -5.57 6.80 12.82
CA SER A 518 -4.46 6.17 13.55
C SER A 518 -4.88 5.41 14.80
N ASP A 519 -6.14 5.53 15.25
CA ASP A 519 -6.56 4.89 16.49
C ASP A 519 -6.57 3.36 16.32
N ALA A 520 -5.93 2.68 17.28
CA ALA A 520 -5.94 1.24 17.31
C ALA A 520 -7.36 0.74 17.64
N ILE A 521 -7.79 -0.35 17.00
CA ILE A 521 -9.12 -0.94 17.26
C ILE A 521 -9.32 -1.25 18.76
N GLN A 522 -8.26 -1.68 19.43
CA GLN A 522 -8.28 -1.97 20.88
C GLN A 522 -8.63 -0.76 21.76
N SER A 523 -8.35 0.45 21.29
CA SER A 523 -8.65 1.68 22.05
C SER A 523 -10.05 2.22 21.84
N LEU A 524 -10.84 1.61 20.93
CA LEU A 524 -12.21 2.04 20.64
C LEU A 524 -13.17 1.56 21.73
N ASP A 525 -14.15 2.42 22.06
CA ASP A 525 -15.21 2.08 22.99
C ASP A 525 -16.09 0.94 22.47
N ILE A 526 -16.31 -0.09 23.29
CA ILE A 526 -17.06 -1.29 22.90
C ILE A 526 -18.50 -0.92 22.48
N SER A 527 -19.13 0.06 23.14
CA SER A 527 -20.52 0.42 22.86
C SER A 527 -20.71 0.99 21.45
N THR A 528 -19.70 1.67 20.93
CA THR A 528 -19.66 2.19 19.55
C THR A 528 -19.14 1.15 18.57
N PHE A 529 -18.09 0.42 18.96
CA PHE A 529 -17.46 -0.57 18.09
C PHE A 529 -18.34 -1.80 17.84
N LYS A 530 -19.19 -2.20 18.79
CA LYS A 530 -20.13 -3.33 18.62
C LYS A 530 -21.01 -3.18 17.39
N ASP A 531 -21.45 -1.95 17.11
CA ASP A 531 -22.35 -1.68 15.99
C ASP A 531 -21.65 -1.99 14.66
N TYR A 532 -20.38 -1.58 14.50
CA TYR A 532 -19.56 -1.94 13.35
C TYR A 532 -19.31 -3.45 13.27
N ALA A 533 -18.92 -4.09 14.37
CA ALA A 533 -18.55 -5.49 14.40
C ALA A 533 -19.77 -6.41 14.16
N CYS A 534 -20.90 -6.17 14.84
CA CYS A 534 -22.14 -6.92 14.65
C CYS A 534 -22.69 -6.72 13.23
N GLN A 535 -22.65 -5.48 12.71
CA GLN A 535 -23.07 -5.17 11.36
C GLN A 535 -22.34 -6.04 10.32
N ASN A 536 -21.01 -6.19 10.44
CA ASN A 536 -20.24 -6.96 9.47
C ASN A 536 -20.67 -8.44 9.45
N ALA A 537 -20.84 -9.07 10.61
CA ALA A 537 -21.36 -10.44 10.68
C ALA A 537 -22.80 -10.55 10.15
N HIS A 538 -23.67 -9.56 10.44
CA HIS A 538 -25.04 -9.53 9.95
C HIS A 538 -25.13 -9.33 8.44
N ILE A 539 -24.29 -8.45 7.87
CA ILE A 539 -24.19 -8.27 6.41
C ILE A 539 -23.67 -9.56 5.75
N THR A 540 -22.63 -10.18 6.30
CA THR A 540 -22.08 -11.45 5.80
C THR A 540 -23.15 -12.53 5.75
N TYR A 541 -23.95 -12.66 6.81
CA TYR A 541 -25.07 -13.61 6.88
C TYR A 541 -26.10 -13.34 5.77
N ARG A 542 -26.58 -12.09 5.64
CA ARG A 542 -27.56 -11.65 4.63
C ARG A 542 -27.04 -11.77 3.19
N LEU A 543 -25.76 -11.43 2.98
CA LEU A 543 -25.13 -11.60 1.65
C LEU A 543 -25.10 -13.05 1.25
N TYR A 544 -24.73 -13.94 2.17
CA TYR A 544 -24.72 -15.36 1.89
C TYR A 544 -26.12 -15.86 1.45
N GLU A 545 -27.19 -15.52 2.17
CA GLU A 545 -28.56 -15.92 1.80
C GLU A 545 -28.90 -15.42 0.38
N LYS A 546 -28.62 -14.15 0.12
CA LYS A 546 -28.93 -13.54 -1.18
C LYS A 546 -28.13 -14.17 -2.32
N LEU A 547 -26.83 -14.34 -2.14
CA LEU A 547 -25.93 -14.86 -3.18
C LEU A 547 -26.14 -16.37 -3.39
N LYS A 548 -26.59 -17.14 -2.38
CA LYS A 548 -26.95 -18.55 -2.49
C LYS A 548 -28.03 -18.77 -3.53
N ASP A 549 -29.06 -17.92 -3.54
CA ASP A 549 -30.13 -18.00 -4.53
C ASP A 549 -29.60 -17.72 -5.94
N GLU A 550 -28.81 -16.65 -6.10
CA GLU A 550 -28.23 -16.27 -7.40
C GLU A 550 -27.25 -17.33 -7.95
N ILE A 551 -26.44 -17.93 -7.09
CA ILE A 551 -25.55 -19.06 -7.47
C ILE A 551 -26.37 -20.26 -7.97
N ASN A 552 -27.48 -20.59 -7.31
CA ASN A 552 -28.35 -21.71 -7.72
C ASN A 552 -29.08 -21.47 -9.05
N GLU A 553 -29.29 -20.21 -9.45
CA GLU A 553 -29.87 -19.84 -10.75
C GLU A 553 -28.85 -20.00 -11.90
N LEU A 554 -27.57 -20.02 -11.63
CA LEU A 554 -26.51 -20.21 -12.63
C LEU A 554 -26.33 -21.71 -12.93
N ALA A 555 -26.34 -22.11 -14.21
CA ALA A 555 -26.24 -23.52 -14.63
C ALA A 555 -25.03 -24.26 -14.01
N ASP A 556 -23.87 -23.62 -13.92
CA ASP A 556 -22.63 -24.15 -13.33
C ASP A 556 -22.31 -23.54 -11.94
N GLY A 557 -23.14 -22.65 -11.43
CA GLY A 557 -22.88 -21.87 -10.22
C GLY A 557 -22.51 -22.73 -8.99
N PRO A 558 -23.35 -23.70 -8.60
CA PRO A 558 -23.05 -24.57 -7.45
C PRO A 558 -21.74 -25.34 -7.59
N ARG A 559 -21.45 -25.89 -8.78
CA ARG A 559 -20.23 -26.64 -9.07
C ARG A 559 -18.97 -25.76 -9.01
N LEU A 560 -19.07 -24.57 -9.57
CA LEU A 560 -17.96 -23.57 -9.52
C LEU A 560 -17.73 -23.08 -8.09
N CYS A 561 -18.81 -22.87 -7.32
CA CYS A 561 -18.72 -22.48 -5.92
C CYS A 561 -18.03 -23.57 -5.07
N GLU A 562 -18.40 -24.84 -5.27
CA GLU A 562 -17.75 -25.96 -4.61
C GLU A 562 -16.27 -26.07 -4.97
N LEU A 563 -15.91 -25.92 -6.27
CA LEU A 563 -14.54 -25.94 -6.76
C LEU A 563 -13.72 -24.83 -6.07
N ASP A 564 -14.19 -23.60 -6.10
CA ASP A 564 -13.46 -22.47 -5.55
C ASP A 564 -13.41 -22.50 -4.00
N CYS A 565 -14.40 -23.08 -3.32
CA CYS A 565 -14.31 -23.37 -1.88
C CYS A 565 -13.21 -24.40 -1.57
N GLN A 566 -13.05 -25.45 -2.38
CA GLN A 566 -11.94 -26.39 -2.23
C GLN A 566 -10.59 -25.72 -2.49
N VAL A 567 -10.48 -24.87 -3.50
CA VAL A 567 -9.26 -24.04 -3.73
C VAL A 567 -8.98 -23.14 -2.53
N ASN A 568 -10.01 -22.50 -1.97
CA ASN A 568 -9.88 -21.64 -0.80
C ASN A 568 -9.33 -22.38 0.43
N GLU A 569 -9.69 -23.67 0.58
CA GLU A 569 -9.10 -24.55 1.61
C GLU A 569 -7.62 -24.81 1.37
N VAL A 570 -7.21 -25.09 0.13
CA VAL A 570 -5.79 -25.25 -0.22
C VAL A 570 -5.02 -23.95 0.04
N LEU A 571 -5.56 -22.80 -0.36
CA LEU A 571 -4.95 -21.51 -0.11
C LEU A 571 -4.82 -21.20 1.40
N TYR A 572 -5.82 -21.56 2.19
CA TYR A 572 -5.74 -21.45 3.65
C TYR A 572 -4.55 -22.26 4.21
N LEU A 573 -4.36 -23.50 3.75
CA LEU A 573 -3.23 -24.33 4.17
C LEU A 573 -1.88 -23.75 3.73
N MET A 574 -1.81 -23.20 2.53
CA MET A 574 -0.61 -22.54 2.01
C MET A 574 -0.26 -21.31 2.84
N GLU A 575 -1.23 -20.41 3.06
CA GLU A 575 -1.04 -19.20 3.85
C GLU A 575 -0.72 -19.51 5.32
N ARG A 576 -1.31 -20.56 5.88
CA ARG A 576 -0.98 -21.07 7.21
C ARG A 576 0.47 -21.56 7.30
N SER A 577 0.95 -22.27 6.27
CA SER A 577 2.31 -22.80 6.20
C SER A 577 3.33 -21.67 5.99
N GLY A 578 3.04 -20.71 5.11
CA GLY A 578 3.96 -19.68 4.67
C GLY A 578 5.21 -20.23 3.98
N ALA A 579 6.06 -19.36 3.46
CA ALA A 579 7.34 -19.70 2.83
C ALA A 579 8.52 -19.30 3.72
N TYR A 580 9.59 -20.09 3.69
CA TYR A 580 10.81 -19.77 4.42
C TYR A 580 11.66 -18.77 3.63
N LEU A 581 12.17 -17.72 4.31
CA LEU A 581 12.91 -16.63 3.68
C LEU A 581 14.17 -16.31 4.47
N ASP A 582 15.35 -16.41 3.83
CA ASP A 582 16.62 -16.00 4.40
C ASP A 582 16.81 -14.48 4.31
N SER A 583 16.48 -13.78 5.40
CA SER A 583 16.65 -12.34 5.50
C SER A 583 18.12 -11.89 5.45
N THR A 584 19.08 -12.75 5.84
CA THR A 584 20.51 -12.44 5.78
C THR A 584 20.96 -12.33 4.34
N GLU A 585 20.53 -13.26 3.50
CA GLU A 585 20.83 -13.24 2.07
C GLU A 585 20.25 -11.99 1.39
N LEU A 586 18.97 -11.64 1.66
CA LEU A 586 18.37 -10.42 1.13
C LEU A 586 19.11 -9.14 1.56
N ASN A 587 19.52 -9.06 2.82
CA ASN A 587 20.28 -7.92 3.32
C ASN A 587 21.66 -7.81 2.66
N ASN A 588 22.34 -8.92 2.38
CA ASN A 588 23.62 -8.95 1.67
C ASN A 588 23.45 -8.47 0.21
N GLN A 589 22.41 -8.96 -0.47
CA GLN A 589 22.07 -8.52 -1.82
C GLN A 589 21.71 -7.03 -1.85
N SER A 590 20.92 -6.55 -0.88
CA SER A 590 20.56 -5.13 -0.76
C SER A 590 21.79 -4.24 -0.66
N ARG A 591 22.78 -4.59 0.19
CA ARG A 591 24.04 -3.83 0.30
C ARG A 591 24.81 -3.79 -1.02
N THR A 592 24.91 -4.94 -1.70
CA THR A 592 25.62 -5.05 -2.98
C THR A 592 24.96 -4.19 -4.07
N LEU A 593 23.63 -4.29 -4.21
CA LEU A 593 22.90 -3.55 -5.22
C LEU A 593 22.83 -2.04 -4.90
N LYS A 594 22.75 -1.64 -3.63
CA LYS A 594 22.86 -0.23 -3.22
C LYS A 594 24.22 0.37 -3.61
N SER A 595 25.29 -0.40 -3.48
CA SER A 595 26.63 0.05 -3.93
C SER A 595 26.66 0.27 -5.46
N SER A 596 26.05 -0.65 -6.22
CA SER A 596 25.90 -0.50 -7.67
C SER A 596 25.02 0.69 -8.06
N LEU A 597 23.93 0.91 -7.31
CA LEU A 597 23.04 2.04 -7.51
C LEU A 597 23.74 3.39 -7.33
N HIS A 598 24.59 3.51 -6.33
CA HIS A 598 25.40 4.74 -6.12
C HIS A 598 26.41 5.00 -7.25
N VAL A 599 26.95 3.95 -7.87
CA VAL A 599 27.82 4.12 -9.04
C VAL A 599 27.01 4.67 -10.22
N LEU A 600 25.84 4.06 -10.51
CA LEU A 600 24.95 4.52 -11.58
C LEU A 600 24.46 5.95 -11.34
N GLU A 601 24.12 6.29 -10.09
CA GLU A 601 23.68 7.64 -9.72
C GLU A 601 24.75 8.69 -10.03
N ARG A 602 26.00 8.41 -9.67
CA ARG A 602 27.13 9.27 -9.99
C ARG A 602 27.32 9.42 -11.50
N ASP A 603 27.32 8.29 -12.23
CA ASP A 603 27.54 8.30 -13.68
C ASP A 603 26.44 9.08 -14.40
N ILE A 604 25.17 8.97 -13.94
CA ILE A 604 24.05 9.78 -14.44
C ILE A 604 24.27 11.28 -14.15
N TYR A 605 24.69 11.65 -12.95
CA TYR A 605 24.94 13.05 -12.59
C TYR A 605 26.12 13.64 -13.34
N ASP A 606 27.18 12.84 -13.57
CA ASP A 606 28.33 13.27 -14.36
C ASP A 606 27.94 13.62 -15.81
N ILE A 607 27.03 12.82 -16.43
CA ILE A 607 26.53 13.10 -17.79
C ILE A 607 25.50 14.26 -17.76
N ALA A 608 24.66 14.33 -16.75
CA ALA A 608 23.65 15.38 -16.63
C ALA A 608 24.24 16.77 -16.30
N GLY A 609 25.45 16.81 -15.72
CA GLY A 609 26.12 18.04 -15.27
C GLY A 609 25.56 18.61 -13.97
N GLU A 610 24.48 18.03 -13.41
CA GLU A 610 23.87 18.45 -12.15
C GLU A 610 23.25 17.26 -11.39
N THR A 611 23.05 17.42 -10.09
CA THR A 611 22.35 16.45 -9.25
C THR A 611 20.85 16.70 -9.24
N PHE A 612 20.05 15.66 -9.35
CA PHE A 612 18.58 15.73 -9.36
C PHE A 612 17.97 14.43 -8.86
N ASN A 613 16.69 14.43 -8.54
CA ASN A 613 16.00 13.18 -8.18
C ASN A 613 15.64 12.38 -9.43
N ILE A 614 16.43 11.31 -9.72
CA ILE A 614 16.26 10.42 -10.88
C ILE A 614 14.89 9.73 -10.88
N ASN A 615 14.29 9.51 -9.70
CA ASN A 615 12.96 8.92 -9.55
C ASN A 615 11.83 9.96 -9.74
N SER A 616 12.12 11.25 -9.86
CA SER A 616 11.13 12.28 -10.14
C SER A 616 10.89 12.42 -11.65
N PRO A 617 9.72 12.04 -12.20
CA PRO A 617 9.44 12.15 -13.64
C PRO A 617 9.57 13.60 -14.15
N LYS A 618 9.19 14.59 -13.33
CA LYS A 618 9.24 16.00 -13.70
C LYS A 618 10.69 16.49 -13.82
N GLN A 619 11.55 16.18 -12.83
CA GLN A 619 12.96 16.59 -12.87
C GLN A 619 13.70 15.86 -14.00
N LEU A 620 13.50 14.55 -14.11
CA LEU A 620 14.12 13.75 -15.16
C LEU A 620 13.71 14.22 -16.56
N GLY A 621 12.41 14.51 -16.77
CA GLY A 621 11.93 15.02 -18.06
C GLY A 621 12.61 16.34 -18.44
N ARG A 622 12.79 17.26 -17.48
CA ARG A 622 13.53 18.51 -17.70
C ARG A 622 15.00 18.26 -18.06
N ILE A 623 15.68 17.39 -17.30
CA ILE A 623 17.09 17.07 -17.57
C ILE A 623 17.27 16.49 -18.96
N LEU A 624 16.49 15.48 -19.32
CA LEU A 624 16.67 14.77 -20.60
C LEU A 624 16.30 15.67 -21.80
N PHE A 625 15.12 16.30 -21.77
CA PHE A 625 14.53 16.89 -22.97
C PHE A 625 14.75 18.41 -23.09
N GLU A 626 15.04 19.10 -21.98
CA GLU A 626 15.38 20.53 -21.99
C GLU A 626 16.88 20.77 -21.83
N ASN A 627 17.51 20.30 -20.73
CA ASN A 627 18.91 20.59 -20.45
C ASN A 627 19.87 19.87 -21.42
N LEU A 628 19.67 18.56 -21.61
CA LEU A 628 20.49 17.74 -22.55
C LEU A 628 19.98 17.79 -23.99
N SER A 629 18.83 18.45 -24.24
CA SER A 629 18.25 18.59 -25.58
C SER A 629 18.06 17.27 -26.32
N ILE A 630 17.79 16.18 -25.60
CA ILE A 630 17.49 14.89 -26.21
C ILE A 630 16.12 14.99 -26.91
N PRO A 631 15.97 14.52 -28.15
CA PRO A 631 14.69 14.59 -28.88
C PRO A 631 13.60 13.80 -28.15
N TYR A 632 12.44 14.45 -27.88
CA TYR A 632 11.33 13.77 -27.25
C TYR A 632 10.63 12.83 -28.25
N PRO A 633 10.50 11.53 -27.97
CA PRO A 633 10.09 10.55 -28.97
C PRO A 633 8.58 10.53 -29.28
N ARG A 634 7.78 11.37 -28.63
CA ARG A 634 6.33 11.45 -28.86
C ARG A 634 5.95 12.69 -29.66
N LYS A 635 4.87 12.56 -30.46
CA LYS A 635 4.39 13.63 -31.35
C LYS A 635 3.77 14.82 -30.63
N SER A 636 3.32 14.63 -29.40
CA SER A 636 2.67 15.69 -28.59
C SER A 636 3.26 15.75 -27.19
N ILE A 637 3.56 16.95 -26.76
CA ILE A 637 4.00 17.24 -25.39
C ILE A 637 2.76 17.74 -24.63
N LYS A 638 2.48 17.17 -23.46
CA LYS A 638 1.42 17.66 -22.58
C LYS A 638 1.91 18.93 -21.88
N MET A 639 0.99 19.88 -21.71
CA MET A 639 1.25 21.06 -20.88
C MET A 639 0.63 20.88 -19.51
N ASP A 640 1.30 21.38 -18.46
CA ASP A 640 0.73 21.47 -17.12
C ASP A 640 -0.28 22.64 -17.02
N LYS A 641 -0.85 22.85 -15.83
CA LYS A 641 -1.84 23.93 -15.59
C LYS A 641 -1.24 25.33 -15.78
N ASP A 642 0.08 25.45 -15.69
CA ASP A 642 0.83 26.70 -15.80
C ASP A 642 1.41 26.91 -17.20
N GLY A 643 1.10 26.02 -18.16
CA GLY A 643 1.57 26.11 -19.54
C GLY A 643 2.98 25.58 -19.77
N ASN A 644 3.60 24.91 -18.78
CA ASN A 644 4.94 24.34 -18.93
C ASN A 644 4.86 22.96 -19.60
N PRO A 645 5.85 22.57 -20.40
CA PRO A 645 5.88 21.25 -21.02
C PRO A 645 6.06 20.15 -19.95
N THR A 646 5.27 19.10 -20.07
CA THR A 646 5.35 17.92 -19.21
C THR A 646 5.70 16.70 -20.06
N TYR A 647 6.91 16.18 -19.83
CA TYR A 647 7.45 15.04 -20.54
C TYR A 647 7.15 13.73 -19.78
N SER A 648 6.64 12.73 -20.48
CA SER A 648 6.59 11.38 -19.93
C SER A 648 7.98 10.76 -19.92
N THR A 649 8.37 10.21 -18.79
CA THR A 649 9.61 9.43 -18.63
C THR A 649 9.29 7.97 -18.30
N ALA A 650 8.12 7.49 -18.73
CA ALA A 650 7.73 6.10 -18.60
C ALA A 650 8.67 5.21 -19.43
N ASP A 651 8.80 3.96 -19.05
CA ASP A 651 9.78 3.04 -19.64
C ASP A 651 9.61 2.86 -21.15
N ASP A 652 8.36 2.83 -21.63
CA ASP A 652 8.03 2.76 -23.05
C ASP A 652 8.55 3.95 -23.87
N VAL A 653 8.61 5.14 -23.24
CA VAL A 653 9.13 6.37 -23.84
C VAL A 653 10.65 6.36 -23.84
N LEU A 654 11.26 5.96 -22.72
CA LEU A 654 12.72 5.91 -22.58
C LEU A 654 13.33 4.79 -23.47
N SER A 655 12.65 3.66 -23.59
CA SER A 655 13.11 2.55 -24.44
C SER A 655 13.22 2.91 -25.93
N ASP A 656 12.38 3.85 -26.41
CA ASP A 656 12.44 4.30 -27.80
C ASP A 656 13.75 5.06 -28.13
N ILE A 657 14.47 5.57 -27.12
CA ILE A 657 15.69 6.40 -27.27
C ILE A 657 16.91 5.84 -26.51
N SER A 658 16.76 4.72 -25.82
CA SER A 658 17.83 4.17 -24.95
C SER A 658 19.07 3.70 -25.71
N TYR A 659 18.91 3.29 -26.98
CA TYR A 659 20.04 2.87 -27.84
C TYR A 659 20.86 4.03 -28.39
N GLU A 660 20.29 5.24 -28.44
CA GLU A 660 20.93 6.43 -29.00
C GLU A 660 21.62 7.27 -27.91
N PHE A 661 21.11 7.21 -26.66
CA PHE A 661 21.57 8.07 -25.57
C PHE A 661 21.96 7.24 -24.34
N GLU A 662 23.25 7.20 -24.01
CA GLU A 662 23.82 6.43 -22.91
C GLU A 662 23.14 6.72 -21.55
N ILE A 663 22.89 8.00 -21.23
CA ILE A 663 22.23 8.41 -19.99
C ILE A 663 20.87 7.75 -19.83
N VAL A 664 20.12 7.53 -20.91
CA VAL A 664 18.79 6.91 -20.86
C VAL A 664 18.89 5.44 -20.43
N GLY A 665 19.85 4.71 -20.98
CA GLY A 665 20.14 3.33 -20.58
C GLY A 665 20.56 3.22 -19.10
N LEU A 666 21.41 4.14 -18.63
CA LEU A 666 21.81 4.22 -17.21
C LEU A 666 20.60 4.51 -16.30
N ILE A 667 19.71 5.42 -16.68
CA ILE A 667 18.49 5.76 -15.93
C ILE A 667 17.54 4.57 -15.86
N GLN A 668 17.32 3.84 -16.96
CA GLN A 668 16.50 2.63 -16.94
C GLN A 668 17.10 1.58 -16.00
N ARG A 669 18.43 1.38 -16.06
CA ARG A 669 19.13 0.47 -15.16
C ARG A 669 19.03 0.91 -13.69
N TYR A 670 19.20 2.20 -13.40
CA TYR A 670 19.03 2.78 -12.06
C TYR A 670 17.62 2.52 -11.51
N ARG A 671 16.59 2.82 -12.31
CA ARG A 671 15.19 2.62 -11.90
C ARG A 671 14.86 1.15 -11.66
N ALA A 672 15.35 0.26 -12.52
CA ALA A 672 15.17 -1.19 -12.34
C ALA A 672 15.78 -1.67 -11.02
N LEU A 673 17.03 -1.30 -10.71
CA LEU A 673 17.68 -1.67 -9.46
C LEU A 673 17.00 -1.01 -8.24
N SER A 674 16.65 0.28 -8.33
CA SER A 674 15.94 0.99 -7.27
C SER A 674 14.61 0.32 -6.92
N LYS A 675 13.84 -0.10 -7.94
CA LYS A 675 12.59 -0.85 -7.76
C LYS A 675 12.83 -2.19 -7.08
N LEU A 676 13.84 -2.95 -7.51
CA LEU A 676 14.17 -4.25 -6.89
C LEU A 676 14.53 -4.09 -5.41
N ILE A 677 15.37 -3.12 -5.08
CA ILE A 677 15.78 -2.84 -3.70
C ILE A 677 14.58 -2.46 -2.85
N SER A 678 13.82 -1.44 -3.27
CA SER A 678 12.73 -0.89 -2.47
C SER A 678 11.52 -1.82 -2.36
N THR A 679 11.21 -2.59 -3.41
CA THR A 679 10.02 -3.45 -3.46
C THR A 679 10.26 -4.80 -2.81
N TYR A 680 11.47 -5.36 -2.96
CA TYR A 680 11.75 -6.72 -2.51
C TYR A 680 12.82 -6.79 -1.42
N LEU A 681 14.04 -6.32 -1.68
CA LEU A 681 15.16 -6.59 -0.79
C LEU A 681 15.03 -5.93 0.59
N ASP A 682 14.57 -4.68 0.63
CA ASP A 682 14.37 -3.96 1.89
C ASP A 682 13.00 -4.26 2.52
N LYS A 683 12.01 -4.63 1.71
CA LYS A 683 10.64 -4.77 2.19
C LYS A 683 10.26 -6.19 2.59
N LEU A 684 10.69 -7.23 1.86
CA LEU A 684 10.34 -8.62 2.18
C LEU A 684 10.74 -9.04 3.60
N PRO A 685 11.93 -8.66 4.14
CA PRO A 685 12.27 -9.00 5.53
C PRO A 685 11.28 -8.47 6.56
N THR A 686 10.59 -7.35 6.29
CA THR A 686 9.61 -6.76 7.21
C THR A 686 8.29 -7.52 7.29
N TYR A 687 8.04 -8.43 6.34
CA TYR A 687 6.87 -9.31 6.32
C TYR A 687 7.10 -10.66 7.01
N ILE A 688 8.31 -10.94 7.48
CA ILE A 688 8.56 -12.18 8.23
C ILE A 688 7.84 -12.11 9.57
N SER A 689 6.89 -13.03 9.78
CA SER A 689 6.15 -13.13 11.02
C SER A 689 7.08 -13.42 12.20
N LYS A 690 6.92 -12.68 13.28
CA LYS A 690 7.67 -12.86 14.53
C LYS A 690 7.31 -14.18 15.21
N ARG A 691 6.10 -14.67 14.98
CA ARG A 691 5.58 -15.90 15.58
C ARG A 691 6.09 -17.16 14.86
N THR A 692 6.11 -17.15 13.53
CA THR A 692 6.42 -18.33 12.72
C THR A 692 7.84 -18.32 12.12
N GLY A 693 8.47 -17.14 12.00
CA GLY A 693 9.74 -16.96 11.30
C GLY A 693 9.62 -17.11 9.77
N ARG A 694 8.39 -17.10 9.22
CA ARG A 694 8.09 -17.34 7.80
C ARG A 694 7.35 -16.14 7.21
N ILE A 695 7.33 -16.03 5.90
CA ILE A 695 6.56 -15.03 5.17
C ILE A 695 5.21 -15.63 4.74
N HIS A 696 4.12 -14.95 5.09
CA HIS A 696 2.76 -15.38 4.79
C HIS A 696 2.15 -14.38 3.80
N THR A 697 2.15 -14.72 2.52
CA THR A 697 1.45 -13.94 1.48
C THR A 697 -0.05 -14.21 1.54
N VAL A 698 -0.86 -13.25 1.12
CA VAL A 698 -2.31 -13.42 0.98
C VAL A 698 -2.62 -13.75 -0.47
N PHE A 699 -3.24 -14.90 -0.74
CA PHE A 699 -3.73 -15.29 -2.05
C PHE A 699 -5.18 -14.86 -2.24
N ASN A 700 -5.46 -14.07 -3.28
CA ASN A 700 -6.79 -13.57 -3.58
C ASN A 700 -7.42 -14.39 -4.73
N LEU A 701 -8.50 -15.09 -4.43
CA LEU A 701 -9.26 -15.90 -5.39
C LEU A 701 -10.11 -15.02 -6.32
N ALA A 702 -10.67 -13.93 -5.80
CA ALA A 702 -11.47 -12.95 -6.51
C ALA A 702 -10.66 -11.69 -6.92
N GLY A 703 -9.34 -11.81 -7.01
CA GLY A 703 -8.44 -10.68 -7.26
C GLY A 703 -8.28 -10.31 -8.75
N THR A 704 -8.73 -11.17 -9.67
CA THR A 704 -8.62 -10.95 -11.12
C THR A 704 -9.90 -11.31 -11.85
N VAL A 705 -10.23 -10.60 -12.92
CA VAL A 705 -11.44 -10.88 -13.74
C VAL A 705 -11.36 -12.25 -14.43
N THR A 706 -10.14 -12.73 -14.74
CA THR A 706 -9.91 -13.99 -15.47
C THR A 706 -9.99 -15.24 -14.60
N GLY A 707 -10.19 -15.11 -13.28
CA GLY A 707 -10.17 -16.22 -12.33
C GLY A 707 -8.77 -16.71 -11.93
N ARG A 708 -7.69 -16.08 -12.43
CA ARG A 708 -6.33 -16.32 -11.91
C ARG A 708 -6.23 -15.88 -10.46
N LEU A 709 -5.41 -16.59 -9.69
CA LEU A 709 -5.03 -16.16 -8.35
C LEU A 709 -4.13 -14.92 -8.44
N SER A 710 -4.27 -14.02 -7.49
CA SER A 710 -3.29 -12.96 -7.27
C SER A 710 -2.77 -13.04 -5.85
N SER A 711 -1.59 -12.46 -5.59
CA SER A 711 -1.02 -12.39 -4.23
C SER A 711 -0.78 -10.95 -3.80
N SER A 712 -0.94 -10.69 -2.51
CA SER A 712 -0.70 -9.40 -1.87
C SER A 712 -0.07 -9.59 -0.49
N ASP A 713 0.49 -8.56 0.05
CA ASP A 713 0.98 -8.42 1.42
C ASP A 713 1.95 -9.53 1.91
N PRO A 714 3.06 -9.77 1.17
CA PRO A 714 3.55 -9.14 -0.04
C PRO A 714 3.16 -9.87 -1.32
N ASN A 715 3.17 -9.18 -2.50
CA ASN A 715 2.97 -9.85 -3.78
C ASN A 715 4.22 -10.66 -4.17
N LEU A 716 4.17 -11.98 -3.98
CA LEU A 716 5.25 -12.91 -4.32
C LEU A 716 5.19 -13.41 -5.77
N GLN A 717 4.04 -13.26 -6.46
CA GLN A 717 3.89 -13.68 -7.86
C GLN A 717 4.63 -12.75 -8.83
N ASN A 718 4.96 -11.51 -8.41
CA ASN A 718 5.66 -10.54 -9.24
C ASN A 718 7.19 -10.52 -9.02
N ILE A 719 7.75 -11.49 -8.27
CA ILE A 719 9.20 -11.61 -8.10
C ILE A 719 9.81 -12.00 -9.45
N PRO A 720 10.74 -11.20 -10.02
CA PRO A 720 11.27 -11.43 -11.34
C PRO A 720 11.92 -12.81 -11.48
N SER A 721 11.58 -13.52 -12.57
CA SER A 721 12.22 -14.80 -12.92
C SER A 721 13.35 -14.62 -13.92
N ARG A 722 13.40 -13.48 -14.61
CA ARG A 722 14.41 -13.18 -15.66
C ARG A 722 15.44 -12.19 -15.15
N GLY A 723 16.64 -12.23 -15.74
CA GLY A 723 17.76 -11.38 -15.37
C GLY A 723 18.53 -11.90 -14.14
N LYS A 724 19.78 -11.41 -13.99
CA LYS A 724 20.68 -11.85 -12.94
C LYS A 724 20.14 -11.50 -11.55
N GLU A 725 19.67 -10.27 -11.39
CA GLU A 725 19.21 -9.76 -10.10
C GLU A 725 17.85 -10.35 -9.68
N GLY A 726 16.96 -10.62 -10.64
CA GLY A 726 15.68 -11.29 -10.36
C GLY A 726 15.91 -12.71 -9.83
N LYS A 727 16.79 -13.47 -10.48
CA LYS A 727 17.19 -14.79 -10.00
C LYS A 727 17.82 -14.75 -8.61
N GLN A 728 18.59 -13.70 -8.29
CA GLN A 728 19.21 -13.55 -6.97
C GLN A 728 18.16 -13.40 -5.86
N ILE A 729 17.04 -12.71 -6.08
CA ILE A 729 15.98 -12.62 -5.06
C ILE A 729 15.41 -14.00 -4.73
N ARG A 730 15.26 -14.86 -5.75
CA ARG A 730 14.76 -16.24 -5.55
C ARG A 730 15.73 -17.14 -4.77
N THR A 731 17.04 -16.82 -4.70
CA THR A 731 17.98 -17.57 -3.86
C THR A 731 17.73 -17.39 -2.36
N ALA A 732 17.06 -16.31 -1.96
CA ALA A 732 16.70 -16.09 -0.56
C ALA A 732 15.47 -16.92 -0.10
N PHE A 733 14.67 -17.46 -1.02
CA PHE A 733 13.64 -18.43 -0.68
C PHE A 733 14.27 -19.81 -0.62
N THR A 734 14.37 -20.36 0.58
CA THR A 734 15.12 -21.60 0.86
C THR A 734 14.24 -22.64 1.52
N ALA A 735 14.66 -23.91 1.45
CA ALA A 735 14.04 -24.97 2.22
C ALA A 735 14.57 -24.99 3.67
N PRO A 736 13.76 -25.36 4.68
CA PRO A 736 14.25 -25.68 6.00
C PRO A 736 15.24 -26.86 5.98
N GLN A 737 16.06 -26.99 7.02
CA GLN A 737 16.99 -28.12 7.13
C GLN A 737 16.25 -29.48 7.06
N GLY A 738 16.73 -30.39 6.22
CA GLY A 738 16.13 -31.70 5.96
C GLY A 738 14.99 -31.68 4.92
N TYR A 739 14.79 -30.55 4.25
CA TYR A 739 13.82 -30.38 3.16
C TYR A 739 14.50 -29.86 1.89
N LYS A 740 13.87 -30.08 0.75
CA LYS A 740 14.19 -29.46 -0.55
C LYS A 740 12.99 -28.64 -1.04
N LEU A 741 13.27 -27.63 -1.85
CA LEU A 741 12.23 -27.00 -2.65
C LEU A 741 12.02 -27.80 -3.93
N VAL A 742 10.76 -28.07 -4.24
CA VAL A 742 10.33 -28.71 -5.49
C VAL A 742 9.42 -27.76 -6.22
N SER A 743 9.79 -27.39 -7.45
CA SER A 743 8.97 -26.59 -8.36
C SER A 743 8.34 -27.52 -9.39
N ALA A 744 7.03 -27.34 -9.63
CA ALA A 744 6.29 -28.04 -10.69
C ALA A 744 5.57 -27.00 -11.54
N ASP A 745 6.01 -26.80 -12.78
CA ASP A 745 5.57 -25.75 -13.70
C ASP A 745 4.94 -26.32 -14.97
N TYR A 746 3.76 -25.82 -15.36
CA TYR A 746 3.13 -26.25 -16.61
C TYR A 746 3.83 -25.69 -17.83
N SER A 747 4.26 -26.55 -18.71
CA SER A 747 4.93 -26.16 -19.96
C SER A 747 3.94 -25.68 -21.02
N GLN A 748 4.00 -24.38 -21.35
CA GLN A 748 3.25 -23.76 -22.46
C GLN A 748 1.73 -23.96 -22.40
N ILE A 749 1.15 -23.87 -21.20
CA ILE A 749 -0.25 -24.23 -20.93
C ILE A 749 -1.24 -23.44 -21.81
N GLU A 750 -1.03 -22.15 -22.03
CA GLU A 750 -1.93 -21.32 -22.84
C GLU A 750 -1.90 -21.70 -24.33
N LEU A 751 -0.74 -22.10 -24.88
CA LEU A 751 -0.65 -22.61 -26.26
C LEU A 751 -1.33 -23.96 -26.42
N ARG A 752 -1.28 -24.82 -25.40
CA ARG A 752 -2.01 -26.08 -25.38
C ARG A 752 -3.53 -25.87 -25.33
N LEU A 753 -3.98 -24.84 -24.58
CA LEU A 753 -5.39 -24.45 -24.57
C LEU A 753 -5.85 -23.91 -25.94
N ILE A 754 -5.04 -23.12 -26.63
CA ILE A 754 -5.36 -22.71 -28.00
C ILE A 754 -5.50 -23.92 -28.94
N ALA A 755 -4.57 -24.86 -28.87
CA ALA A 755 -4.66 -26.08 -29.65
C ALA A 755 -5.94 -26.84 -29.33
N HIS A 756 -6.33 -26.90 -28.06
CA HIS A 756 -7.56 -27.57 -27.61
C HIS A 756 -8.83 -26.88 -28.12
N PHE A 757 -8.95 -25.55 -27.91
CA PHE A 757 -10.15 -24.78 -28.30
C PHE A 757 -10.27 -24.59 -29.82
N SER A 758 -9.16 -24.31 -30.51
CA SER A 758 -9.19 -24.10 -31.98
C SER A 758 -9.40 -25.41 -32.75
N ASP A 759 -9.10 -26.54 -32.14
CA ASP A 759 -9.08 -27.85 -32.81
C ASP A 759 -8.17 -27.83 -34.07
N ASP A 760 -7.09 -27.03 -34.04
CA ASP A 760 -6.20 -26.92 -35.19
C ASP A 760 -5.31 -28.17 -35.34
N PRO A 761 -5.39 -28.89 -36.47
CA PRO A 761 -4.68 -30.13 -36.62
C PRO A 761 -3.15 -29.98 -36.67
N GLY A 762 -2.64 -28.80 -37.07
CA GLY A 762 -1.21 -28.53 -37.07
C GLY A 762 -0.64 -28.41 -35.68
N LEU A 763 -1.32 -27.62 -34.80
CA LEU A 763 -0.92 -27.46 -33.40
C LEU A 763 -1.10 -28.78 -32.63
N ILE A 764 -2.22 -29.48 -32.80
CA ILE A 764 -2.48 -30.77 -32.14
C ILE A 764 -1.37 -31.80 -32.54
N ARG A 765 -1.02 -31.88 -33.78
CA ARG A 765 0.08 -32.75 -34.25
C ARG A 765 1.42 -32.38 -33.60
N ALA A 766 1.75 -31.09 -33.58
CA ALA A 766 3.00 -30.60 -33.01
C ALA A 766 3.14 -30.97 -31.52
N PHE A 767 2.12 -30.74 -30.72
CA PHE A 767 2.13 -31.09 -29.30
C PHE A 767 2.12 -32.60 -29.05
N ASN A 768 1.35 -33.38 -29.82
CA ASN A 768 1.31 -34.84 -29.69
C ASN A 768 2.63 -35.49 -30.13
N SER A 769 3.39 -34.86 -31.03
CA SER A 769 4.72 -35.32 -31.45
C SER A 769 5.85 -34.74 -30.57
N ASN A 770 5.56 -34.02 -29.52
CA ASN A 770 6.52 -33.36 -28.63
C ASN A 770 7.55 -32.49 -29.35
N LEU A 771 7.11 -31.79 -30.39
CA LEU A 771 7.96 -30.85 -31.15
C LEU A 771 8.05 -29.50 -30.41
N ASP A 772 9.17 -28.77 -30.62
CA ASP A 772 9.28 -27.38 -30.21
C ASP A 772 8.26 -26.56 -31.01
N ILE A 773 7.18 -26.13 -30.34
CA ILE A 773 6.05 -25.46 -30.99
C ILE A 773 6.46 -24.15 -31.68
N HIS A 774 7.48 -23.45 -31.16
CA HIS A 774 7.96 -22.21 -31.75
C HIS A 774 8.79 -22.48 -33.00
N ARG A 775 9.67 -23.50 -33.00
CA ARG A 775 10.39 -23.95 -34.22
C ARG A 775 9.42 -24.50 -35.25
N PHE A 776 8.43 -25.29 -34.82
CA PHE A 776 7.39 -25.81 -35.70
C PHE A 776 6.58 -24.68 -36.34
N THR A 777 6.12 -23.70 -35.56
CA THR A 777 5.42 -22.54 -36.14
C THR A 777 6.27 -21.76 -37.11
N ALA A 778 7.55 -21.51 -36.79
CA ALA A 778 8.47 -20.85 -37.71
C ALA A 778 8.64 -21.64 -39.06
N SER A 779 8.80 -22.95 -38.96
CA SER A 779 8.89 -23.86 -40.11
C SER A 779 7.67 -23.74 -41.02
N GLU A 780 6.48 -23.82 -40.47
CA GLU A 780 5.19 -23.72 -41.17
C GLU A 780 5.01 -22.34 -41.83
N VAL A 781 5.37 -21.25 -41.14
CA VAL A 781 5.19 -19.89 -41.67
C VAL A 781 6.24 -19.54 -42.71
N LEU A 782 7.50 -19.94 -42.50
CA LEU A 782 8.61 -19.63 -43.41
C LEU A 782 8.79 -20.65 -44.55
N GLY A 783 8.13 -21.81 -44.48
CA GLY A 783 8.25 -22.88 -45.47
C GLY A 783 9.61 -23.57 -45.42
N LYS A 784 10.29 -23.61 -44.27
CA LYS A 784 11.59 -24.26 -44.05
C LYS A 784 11.41 -25.56 -43.25
N SER A 785 12.39 -26.47 -43.31
CA SER A 785 12.39 -27.61 -42.41
C SER A 785 12.63 -27.15 -40.95
N VAL A 786 12.17 -27.93 -39.95
CA VAL A 786 12.31 -27.58 -38.52
C VAL A 786 13.77 -27.43 -38.12
N ASP A 787 14.66 -28.23 -38.73
CA ASP A 787 16.10 -28.21 -38.45
C ASP A 787 16.83 -27.01 -39.05
N GLU A 788 16.25 -26.34 -40.04
CA GLU A 788 16.80 -25.14 -40.70
C GLU A 788 16.37 -23.84 -40.01
N ILE A 789 15.49 -23.92 -39.01
CA ILE A 789 15.02 -22.73 -38.27
C ILE A 789 16.12 -22.24 -37.36
N THR A 790 16.50 -20.98 -37.54
CA THR A 790 17.47 -20.29 -36.68
C THR A 790 16.85 -19.93 -35.35
N ASP A 791 17.68 -19.61 -34.35
CA ASP A 791 17.19 -19.20 -33.02
C ASP A 791 16.46 -17.84 -33.08
N ASP A 792 16.84 -16.95 -33.99
CA ASP A 792 16.13 -15.67 -34.22
C ASP A 792 14.74 -15.92 -34.81
N GLU A 793 14.63 -16.78 -35.83
CA GLU A 793 13.36 -17.16 -36.45
C GLU A 793 12.43 -17.87 -35.43
N ARG A 794 13.01 -18.72 -34.59
CA ARG A 794 12.31 -19.33 -33.47
C ARG A 794 11.82 -18.27 -32.45
N SER A 795 12.66 -17.27 -32.16
CA SER A 795 12.31 -16.16 -31.24
C SER A 795 11.18 -15.29 -31.83
N HIS A 796 11.24 -15.00 -33.14
CA HIS A 796 10.15 -14.29 -33.84
C HIS A 796 8.84 -15.08 -33.82
N ALA A 797 8.89 -16.40 -34.05
CA ALA A 797 7.70 -17.25 -33.91
C ALA A 797 7.17 -17.31 -32.49
N LYS A 798 8.07 -17.34 -31.49
CA LYS A 798 7.67 -17.24 -30.08
C LYS A 798 6.93 -15.92 -29.78
N ALA A 799 7.48 -14.79 -30.21
CA ALA A 799 6.86 -13.49 -30.07
C ALA A 799 5.49 -13.42 -30.78
N THR A 800 5.40 -14.05 -31.98
CA THR A 800 4.15 -14.11 -32.74
C THR A 800 3.12 -14.99 -32.07
N ASN A 801 3.49 -16.21 -31.66
CA ASN A 801 2.57 -17.14 -30.98
C ASN A 801 1.94 -16.52 -29.72
N PHE A 802 2.74 -15.86 -28.88
CA PHE A 802 2.20 -15.16 -27.70
C PHE A 802 1.51 -13.85 -28.07
N GLY A 803 2.12 -13.05 -28.95
CA GLY A 803 1.57 -11.74 -29.31
C GLY A 803 0.19 -11.84 -29.97
N LEU A 804 0.00 -12.78 -30.89
CA LEU A 804 -1.30 -12.94 -31.55
C LEU A 804 -2.38 -13.46 -30.61
N MET A 805 -2.01 -14.35 -29.67
CA MET A 805 -2.93 -14.78 -28.60
C MET A 805 -3.49 -13.59 -27.82
N TYR A 806 -2.65 -12.60 -27.55
CA TYR A 806 -3.04 -11.39 -26.83
C TYR A 806 -3.58 -10.26 -27.73
N GLY A 807 -3.92 -10.59 -28.99
CA GLY A 807 -4.49 -9.65 -29.94
C GLY A 807 -3.51 -8.54 -30.36
N MET A 808 -2.21 -8.85 -30.42
CA MET A 808 -1.17 -7.90 -30.81
C MET A 808 -1.36 -7.47 -32.27
N SER A 809 -1.21 -6.18 -32.53
CA SER A 809 -1.22 -5.64 -33.90
C SER A 809 0.11 -5.86 -34.63
N SER A 810 0.10 -5.72 -35.96
CA SER A 810 1.35 -5.77 -36.77
C SER A 810 2.39 -4.72 -36.32
N HIS A 811 1.94 -3.57 -35.82
CA HIS A 811 2.84 -2.55 -35.25
C HIS A 811 3.49 -3.03 -33.94
N GLY A 812 2.74 -3.69 -33.07
CA GLY A 812 3.28 -4.29 -31.84
C GLY A 812 4.29 -5.39 -32.14
N LEU A 813 3.98 -6.28 -33.08
CA LEU A 813 4.89 -7.35 -33.49
C LEU A 813 6.19 -6.77 -34.11
N ALA A 814 6.08 -5.77 -35.00
CA ALA A 814 7.22 -5.10 -35.59
C ALA A 814 8.16 -4.52 -34.51
N LYS A 815 7.60 -3.84 -33.49
CA LYS A 815 8.39 -3.27 -32.40
C LYS A 815 9.09 -4.35 -31.56
N GLN A 816 8.43 -5.47 -31.31
CA GLN A 816 8.96 -6.54 -30.45
C GLN A 816 10.04 -7.39 -31.15
N THR A 817 9.93 -7.57 -32.45
CA THR A 817 10.81 -8.47 -33.25
C THR A 817 11.90 -7.72 -34.04
N GLY A 818 11.82 -6.39 -34.12
CA GLY A 818 12.69 -5.58 -34.98
C GLY A 818 12.35 -5.66 -36.49
N MET A 819 11.27 -6.36 -36.87
CA MET A 819 10.78 -6.42 -38.26
C MET A 819 10.22 -5.07 -38.69
N SER A 820 10.23 -4.80 -40.02
CA SER A 820 9.43 -3.69 -40.55
C SER A 820 7.94 -3.97 -40.39
N SER A 821 7.13 -2.91 -40.31
CA SER A 821 5.66 -3.04 -40.21
C SER A 821 5.04 -3.84 -41.37
N LYS A 822 5.67 -3.82 -42.55
CA LYS A 822 5.24 -4.58 -43.72
C LYS A 822 5.54 -6.08 -43.57
N GLU A 823 6.73 -6.43 -43.08
CA GLU A 823 7.11 -7.81 -42.80
C GLU A 823 6.26 -8.40 -41.67
N ALA A 824 6.07 -7.69 -40.58
CA ALA A 824 5.22 -8.12 -39.48
C ALA A 824 3.78 -8.37 -39.96
N LYS A 825 3.23 -7.51 -40.81
CA LYS A 825 1.88 -7.70 -41.37
C LYS A 825 1.82 -8.96 -42.25
N ALA A 826 2.79 -9.14 -43.15
CA ALA A 826 2.86 -10.32 -44.00
C ALA A 826 3.02 -11.61 -43.20
N TYR A 827 3.83 -11.58 -42.12
CA TYR A 827 4.01 -12.71 -41.22
C TYR A 827 2.70 -13.12 -40.54
N ILE A 828 1.92 -12.14 -40.03
CA ILE A 828 0.61 -12.37 -39.42
C ILE A 828 -0.39 -12.96 -40.45
N GLU A 829 -0.42 -12.44 -41.67
CA GLU A 829 -1.29 -12.95 -42.75
C GLU A 829 -0.94 -14.40 -43.09
N THR A 830 0.35 -14.73 -43.21
CA THR A 830 0.83 -16.08 -43.43
C THR A 830 0.49 -17.00 -42.27
N TYR A 831 0.68 -16.55 -41.05
CA TYR A 831 0.31 -17.30 -39.82
C TYR A 831 -1.17 -17.70 -39.84
N PHE A 832 -2.08 -16.78 -40.06
CA PHE A 832 -3.51 -17.10 -40.11
C PHE A 832 -3.94 -17.90 -41.34
N THR A 833 -3.16 -17.86 -42.41
CA THR A 833 -3.35 -18.74 -43.58
C THR A 833 -2.96 -20.19 -43.24
N ARG A 834 -1.90 -20.39 -42.47
CA ARG A 834 -1.47 -21.71 -41.98
C ARG A 834 -2.35 -22.27 -40.86
N TYR A 835 -2.87 -21.39 -39.97
CA TYR A 835 -3.70 -21.72 -38.83
C TYR A 835 -5.10 -21.07 -38.91
N PRO A 836 -5.91 -21.44 -39.94
CA PRO A 836 -7.20 -20.76 -40.15
C PRO A 836 -8.19 -20.99 -39.01
N ARG A 837 -8.09 -22.13 -38.26
CA ARG A 837 -8.98 -22.44 -37.16
C ARG A 837 -8.72 -21.57 -35.94
N ILE A 838 -7.49 -21.07 -35.76
CA ILE A 838 -7.19 -20.10 -34.70
C ILE A 838 -7.94 -18.79 -34.99
N LYS A 839 -7.90 -18.31 -36.25
CA LYS A 839 -8.60 -17.10 -36.64
C LYS A 839 -10.11 -17.22 -36.38
N SER A 840 -10.70 -18.34 -36.83
CA SER A 840 -12.14 -18.61 -36.63
C SER A 840 -12.52 -18.68 -35.14
N LEU A 841 -11.65 -19.28 -34.30
CA LEU A 841 -11.84 -19.29 -32.83
C LEU A 841 -11.89 -17.86 -32.28
N MET A 842 -10.94 -17.00 -32.64
CA MET A 842 -10.91 -15.61 -32.17
C MET A 842 -12.17 -14.82 -32.58
N GLU A 843 -12.59 -14.99 -33.84
CA GLU A 843 -13.82 -14.36 -34.36
C GLU A 843 -15.09 -14.84 -33.63
N SER A 844 -15.18 -16.14 -33.34
CA SER A 844 -16.31 -16.70 -32.57
C SER A 844 -16.34 -16.22 -31.13
N ILE A 845 -15.17 -16.18 -30.43
CA ILE A 845 -15.08 -15.66 -29.07
C ILE A 845 -15.55 -14.18 -29.00
N ILE A 846 -15.10 -13.34 -29.92
CA ILE A 846 -15.53 -11.94 -29.97
C ILE A 846 -17.05 -11.83 -30.24
N SER A 847 -17.58 -12.64 -31.15
CA SER A 847 -19.03 -12.64 -31.46
C SER A 847 -19.84 -13.04 -30.25
N GLU A 848 -19.48 -14.14 -29.60
CA GLU A 848 -20.16 -14.64 -28.40
C GLU A 848 -20.07 -13.64 -27.25
N ALA A 849 -18.89 -13.04 -27.02
CA ALA A 849 -18.72 -12.01 -25.98
C ALA A 849 -19.60 -10.74 -26.25
N LYS A 850 -19.77 -10.33 -27.52
CA LYS A 850 -20.68 -9.22 -27.87
C LYS A 850 -22.14 -9.52 -27.57
N GLU A 851 -22.54 -10.78 -27.73
CA GLU A 851 -23.89 -11.23 -27.44
C GLU A 851 -24.13 -11.37 -25.93
N THR A 852 -23.27 -12.09 -25.23
CA THR A 852 -23.46 -12.49 -23.82
C THR A 852 -22.92 -11.47 -22.81
N GLY A 853 -21.88 -10.70 -23.17
CA GLY A 853 -21.15 -9.81 -22.26
C GLY A 853 -20.00 -10.49 -21.52
N TYR A 854 -19.80 -11.79 -21.68
CA TYR A 854 -18.74 -12.58 -21.04
C TYR A 854 -18.15 -13.63 -21.98
N THR A 855 -17.05 -14.25 -21.55
CA THR A 855 -16.43 -15.40 -22.21
C THR A 855 -16.26 -16.53 -21.20
N PRO A 856 -16.73 -17.78 -21.49
CA PRO A 856 -16.56 -18.90 -20.57
C PRO A 856 -15.13 -19.45 -20.60
N THR A 857 -14.62 -19.92 -19.46
CA THR A 857 -13.36 -20.66 -19.33
C THR A 857 -13.59 -22.17 -19.57
N LEU A 858 -12.53 -22.97 -19.40
CA LEU A 858 -12.58 -24.43 -19.54
C LEU A 858 -13.55 -25.06 -18.51
N SER A 859 -13.66 -24.48 -17.32
CA SER A 859 -14.59 -24.91 -16.27
C SER A 859 -16.00 -24.33 -16.41
N GLY A 860 -16.26 -23.43 -17.35
CA GLY A 860 -17.52 -22.70 -17.48
C GLY A 860 -17.60 -21.43 -16.62
N PHE A 861 -16.50 -21.04 -15.95
CA PHE A 861 -16.45 -19.77 -15.23
C PHE A 861 -16.60 -18.60 -16.21
N ARG A 862 -17.43 -17.60 -15.85
CA ARG A 862 -17.80 -16.49 -16.72
C ARG A 862 -16.85 -15.31 -16.52
N VAL A 863 -15.92 -15.13 -17.45
CA VAL A 863 -15.05 -13.95 -17.46
C VAL A 863 -15.82 -12.80 -18.08
N MET A 864 -16.26 -11.85 -17.27
CA MET A 864 -16.99 -10.67 -17.74
C MET A 864 -16.07 -9.77 -18.59
N ILE A 865 -16.60 -9.23 -19.69
CA ILE A 865 -15.83 -8.38 -20.62
C ILE A 865 -16.44 -6.96 -20.66
N PRO A 866 -16.11 -6.11 -19.67
CA PRO A 866 -16.57 -4.72 -19.67
C PRO A 866 -16.15 -3.97 -20.94
N GLY A 867 -17.06 -3.19 -21.52
CA GLY A 867 -16.76 -2.41 -22.70
C GLY A 867 -16.86 -3.16 -24.04
N ILE A 868 -17.25 -4.44 -24.09
CA ILE A 868 -17.38 -5.21 -25.34
C ILE A 868 -18.48 -4.65 -26.28
N LYS A 869 -19.45 -3.90 -25.72
CA LYS A 869 -20.49 -3.19 -26.47
C LYS A 869 -20.15 -1.71 -26.74
N SER A 870 -18.94 -1.26 -26.36
CA SER A 870 -18.44 0.11 -26.61
C SER A 870 -17.98 0.28 -28.08
N THR A 871 -17.40 1.45 -28.39
CA THR A 871 -16.86 1.78 -29.72
C THR A 871 -15.39 2.21 -29.62
N GLY A 872 -14.68 2.23 -30.76
CA GLY A 872 -13.35 2.82 -30.86
C GLY A 872 -12.26 2.08 -30.09
N VAL A 873 -11.50 2.78 -29.25
CA VAL A 873 -10.34 2.21 -28.51
C VAL A 873 -10.80 1.25 -27.41
N ALA A 874 -11.90 1.57 -26.73
CA ALA A 874 -12.46 0.73 -25.66
C ALA A 874 -12.92 -0.63 -26.22
N LEU A 875 -13.62 -0.66 -27.36
CA LEU A 875 -14.00 -1.91 -28.01
C LEU A 875 -12.79 -2.77 -28.36
N ARG A 876 -11.74 -2.18 -28.99
CA ARG A 876 -10.53 -2.95 -29.34
C ARG A 876 -9.83 -3.53 -28.12
N ALA A 877 -9.85 -2.82 -27.00
CA ALA A 877 -9.30 -3.34 -25.74
C ALA A 877 -10.15 -4.50 -25.20
N ALA A 878 -11.49 -4.36 -25.24
CA ALA A 878 -12.42 -5.39 -24.81
C ALA A 878 -12.35 -6.65 -25.70
N GLU A 879 -12.22 -6.50 -27.03
CA GLU A 879 -12.03 -7.62 -27.95
C GLU A 879 -10.74 -8.42 -27.66
N ARG A 880 -9.63 -7.71 -27.33
CA ARG A 880 -8.41 -8.39 -26.87
C ARG A 880 -8.61 -9.12 -25.55
N ALA A 881 -9.29 -8.50 -24.59
CA ALA A 881 -9.61 -9.12 -23.31
C ALA A 881 -10.48 -10.38 -23.50
N ALA A 882 -11.47 -10.33 -24.41
CA ALA A 882 -12.30 -11.47 -24.75
C ALA A 882 -11.50 -12.66 -25.31
N ILE A 883 -10.58 -12.40 -26.24
CA ILE A 883 -9.70 -13.44 -26.81
C ILE A 883 -8.83 -14.08 -25.73
N ASN A 884 -8.28 -13.28 -24.81
CA ASN A 884 -7.38 -13.77 -23.76
C ASN A 884 -8.10 -14.57 -22.66
N ALA A 885 -9.35 -14.22 -22.38
CA ALA A 885 -10.11 -14.75 -21.26
C ALA A 885 -10.17 -16.29 -21.19
N PRO A 886 -10.52 -17.04 -22.26
CA PRO A 886 -10.60 -18.49 -22.21
C PRO A 886 -9.22 -19.17 -22.05
N MET A 887 -8.13 -18.52 -22.50
CA MET A 887 -6.78 -19.05 -22.38
C MET A 887 -6.25 -18.85 -20.94
N GLN A 888 -6.29 -17.64 -20.45
CA GLN A 888 -5.84 -17.32 -19.09
C GLN A 888 -6.73 -17.96 -18.04
N GLY A 889 -8.06 -17.90 -18.23
CA GLY A 889 -9.01 -18.52 -17.32
C GLY A 889 -8.94 -20.05 -17.37
N GLY A 890 -8.76 -20.64 -18.55
CA GLY A 890 -8.56 -22.08 -18.68
C GLY A 890 -7.27 -22.57 -18.02
N ALA A 891 -6.17 -21.78 -18.10
CA ALA A 891 -4.96 -22.07 -17.33
C ALA A 891 -5.21 -21.98 -15.83
N ALA A 892 -5.98 -20.99 -15.36
CA ALA A 892 -6.39 -20.87 -13.97
C ALA A 892 -7.26 -22.07 -13.51
N ASP A 893 -8.19 -22.53 -14.33
CA ASP A 893 -9.00 -23.72 -14.04
C ASP A 893 -8.13 -24.98 -13.85
N ILE A 894 -7.14 -25.17 -14.72
CA ILE A 894 -6.22 -26.31 -14.65
C ILE A 894 -5.38 -26.25 -13.37
N ILE A 895 -4.78 -25.10 -13.05
CA ILE A 895 -3.93 -24.95 -11.85
C ILE A 895 -4.76 -25.10 -10.57
N LYS A 896 -5.96 -24.53 -10.51
CA LYS A 896 -6.87 -24.68 -9.37
C LYS A 896 -7.22 -26.15 -9.11
N LYS A 897 -7.57 -26.88 -10.15
CA LYS A 897 -7.86 -28.30 -10.03
C LYS A 897 -6.63 -29.12 -9.66
N ALA A 898 -5.46 -28.77 -10.22
CA ALA A 898 -4.18 -29.38 -9.85
C ALA A 898 -3.87 -29.18 -8.35
N MET A 899 -4.06 -27.96 -7.84
CA MET A 899 -3.86 -27.65 -6.42
C MET A 899 -4.74 -28.53 -5.52
N ILE A 900 -6.01 -28.71 -5.87
CA ILE A 900 -6.94 -29.58 -5.11
C ILE A 900 -6.47 -31.04 -5.13
N GLU A 901 -6.15 -31.59 -6.29
CA GLU A 901 -5.79 -33.00 -6.41
C GLU A 901 -4.41 -33.31 -5.79
N VAL A 902 -3.48 -32.37 -5.90
CA VAL A 902 -2.17 -32.47 -5.24
C VAL A 902 -2.33 -32.36 -3.72
N GLN A 903 -3.18 -31.45 -3.20
CA GLN A 903 -3.43 -31.36 -1.76
C GLN A 903 -4.08 -32.62 -1.21
N LYS A 904 -5.05 -33.20 -1.92
CA LYS A 904 -5.62 -34.51 -1.54
C LYS A 904 -4.56 -35.58 -1.43
N TYR A 905 -3.57 -35.59 -2.31
CA TYR A 905 -2.45 -36.54 -2.21
C TYR A 905 -1.56 -36.22 -1.01
N ILE A 906 -1.21 -34.92 -0.77
CA ILE A 906 -0.42 -34.49 0.39
C ILE A 906 -1.08 -34.93 1.69
N ASP A 907 -2.41 -34.84 1.80
CA ASP A 907 -3.18 -35.25 2.98
C ASP A 907 -3.10 -36.77 3.28
N THR A 908 -2.67 -37.58 2.31
CA THR A 908 -2.43 -39.04 2.52
C THR A 908 -1.02 -39.35 3.02
N LEU A 909 -0.11 -38.37 2.97
CA LEU A 909 1.28 -38.56 3.39
C LEU A 909 1.44 -38.39 4.90
N GLU A 910 2.64 -38.72 5.40
CA GLU A 910 3.00 -38.42 6.77
C GLU A 910 2.89 -36.91 7.03
N LYS A 911 2.46 -36.57 8.23
CA LYS A 911 2.33 -35.16 8.62
C LYS A 911 3.66 -34.43 8.42
N ASP A 912 3.59 -33.25 7.82
CA ASP A 912 4.72 -32.40 7.53
C ASP A 912 5.75 -32.95 6.52
N ALA A 913 5.51 -34.10 5.86
CA ALA A 913 6.40 -34.63 4.83
C ALA A 913 6.49 -33.70 3.62
N VAL A 914 5.37 -33.09 3.25
CA VAL A 914 5.24 -32.17 2.11
C VAL A 914 4.34 -31.00 2.48
N ARG A 915 4.68 -29.79 2.03
CA ARG A 915 3.86 -28.58 2.16
C ARG A 915 3.83 -27.86 0.81
N LEU A 916 2.64 -27.56 0.29
CA LEU A 916 2.48 -26.60 -0.79
C LEU A 916 2.61 -25.19 -0.18
N THR A 917 3.60 -24.41 -0.63
CA THR A 917 3.92 -23.10 -0.03
C THR A 917 3.55 -21.91 -0.91
N LEU A 918 3.81 -21.99 -2.21
CA LEU A 918 3.53 -20.90 -3.14
C LEU A 918 2.88 -21.42 -4.43
N GLN A 919 2.05 -20.57 -5.00
CA GLN A 919 1.57 -20.66 -6.38
C GLN A 919 1.98 -19.39 -7.12
N VAL A 920 2.68 -19.53 -8.25
CA VAL A 920 3.19 -18.41 -9.04
C VAL A 920 2.91 -18.66 -10.51
N HIS A 921 1.94 -17.94 -11.08
CA HIS A 921 1.47 -18.13 -12.46
C HIS A 921 1.02 -19.59 -12.73
N ASP A 922 1.83 -20.35 -13.43
CA ASP A 922 1.54 -21.75 -13.80
C ASP A 922 2.39 -22.75 -12.97
N GLU A 923 3.11 -22.25 -11.95
CA GLU A 923 4.03 -22.98 -11.07
C GLU A 923 3.42 -23.25 -9.69
N LEU A 924 3.64 -24.43 -9.14
CA LEU A 924 3.43 -24.81 -7.73
C LEU A 924 4.79 -25.05 -7.07
N LEU A 925 5.04 -24.43 -5.92
CA LEU A 925 6.27 -24.57 -5.15
C LEU A 925 5.99 -25.28 -3.84
N PHE A 926 6.76 -26.34 -3.57
CA PHE A 926 6.59 -27.22 -2.42
C PHE A 926 7.87 -27.25 -1.56
N GLU A 927 7.70 -27.37 -0.26
CA GLU A 927 8.72 -27.87 0.66
C GLU A 927 8.51 -29.36 0.84
N VAL A 928 9.50 -30.16 0.49
CA VAL A 928 9.43 -31.63 0.50
C VAL A 928 10.58 -32.17 1.34
N ARG A 929 10.27 -33.02 2.32
CA ARG A 929 11.29 -33.70 3.13
C ARG A 929 12.18 -34.57 2.21
N GLU A 930 13.49 -34.56 2.42
CA GLU A 930 14.47 -35.14 1.49
C GLU A 930 14.19 -36.60 1.11
N ASP A 931 13.71 -37.39 2.05
CA ASP A 931 13.36 -38.80 1.83
C ASP A 931 12.07 -39.03 0.98
N PHE A 932 11.26 -38.00 0.77
CA PHE A 932 10.05 -38.01 -0.06
C PHE A 932 10.23 -37.42 -1.45
N VAL A 933 11.35 -36.78 -1.76
CA VAL A 933 11.51 -35.98 -3.01
C VAL A 933 11.28 -36.80 -4.27
N GLU A 934 11.87 -38.00 -4.36
CA GLU A 934 11.78 -38.85 -5.58
C GLU A 934 10.33 -39.34 -5.82
N ASP A 935 9.69 -39.89 -4.81
CA ASP A 935 8.33 -40.40 -4.90
C ASP A 935 7.33 -39.24 -5.15
N PHE A 936 7.52 -38.14 -4.45
CA PHE A 936 6.65 -36.96 -4.59
C PHE A 936 6.73 -36.35 -6.00
N THR A 937 7.93 -36.16 -6.57
CA THR A 937 8.11 -35.57 -7.90
C THR A 937 7.44 -36.41 -8.99
N GLN A 938 7.56 -37.74 -8.94
CA GLN A 938 6.88 -38.64 -9.86
C GLN A 938 5.37 -38.52 -9.75
N LYS A 939 4.85 -38.51 -8.51
CA LYS A 939 3.41 -38.48 -8.26
C LYS A 939 2.77 -37.14 -8.60
N VAL A 940 3.40 -36.02 -8.21
CA VAL A 940 2.88 -34.68 -8.52
C VAL A 940 2.87 -34.43 -10.03
N THR A 941 3.88 -34.86 -10.76
CA THR A 941 3.91 -34.82 -12.23
C THR A 941 2.71 -35.56 -12.82
N SER A 942 2.51 -36.80 -12.38
CA SER A 942 1.39 -37.62 -12.86
C SER A 942 0.02 -36.97 -12.54
N ILE A 943 -0.16 -36.40 -11.35
CA ILE A 943 -1.41 -35.74 -10.97
C ILE A 943 -1.63 -34.51 -11.87
N MET A 944 -0.65 -33.62 -11.99
CA MET A 944 -0.79 -32.38 -12.74
C MET A 944 -0.98 -32.63 -14.26
N GLU A 945 -0.27 -33.59 -14.86
CA GLU A 945 -0.44 -33.92 -16.28
C GLU A 945 -1.80 -34.55 -16.63
N ASN A 946 -2.49 -35.17 -15.65
CA ASN A 946 -3.75 -35.85 -15.88
C ASN A 946 -4.98 -35.16 -15.26
N VAL A 947 -4.84 -33.94 -14.71
CA VAL A 947 -5.93 -33.24 -14.04
C VAL A 947 -7.08 -32.84 -14.96
N TYR A 948 -6.77 -32.58 -16.23
CA TYR A 948 -7.74 -32.34 -17.31
C TYR A 948 -7.40 -33.16 -18.57
N THR A 949 -8.43 -33.63 -19.27
CA THR A 949 -8.28 -34.31 -20.57
C THR A 949 -8.44 -33.25 -21.68
N LEU A 950 -7.33 -32.82 -22.25
CA LEU A 950 -7.32 -31.94 -23.42
C LEU A 950 -7.09 -32.76 -24.71
N LYS A 951 -7.24 -32.14 -25.88
CA LYS A 951 -6.88 -32.75 -27.20
C LYS A 951 -5.37 -32.89 -27.38
N VAL A 952 -4.58 -32.26 -26.53
CA VAL A 952 -3.12 -32.31 -26.45
C VAL A 952 -2.71 -32.64 -25.01
N PRO A 953 -1.57 -33.33 -24.78
CA PRO A 953 -1.15 -33.68 -23.43
C PRO A 953 -0.74 -32.42 -22.66
N LEU A 954 -1.08 -32.36 -21.38
CA LEU A 954 -0.45 -31.42 -20.44
C LEU A 954 0.98 -31.92 -20.13
N LYS A 955 1.92 -31.02 -19.97
CA LYS A 955 3.30 -31.33 -19.59
C LYS A 955 3.76 -30.45 -18.44
N VAL A 956 4.45 -31.07 -17.49
CA VAL A 956 4.95 -30.43 -16.28
C VAL A 956 6.47 -30.56 -16.22
N GLY A 957 7.17 -29.44 -16.07
CA GLY A 957 8.59 -29.37 -15.74
C GLY A 957 8.75 -29.48 -14.21
N ILE A 958 9.71 -30.30 -13.78
CA ILE A 958 10.07 -30.43 -12.37
C ILE A 958 11.49 -29.94 -12.15
N GLY A 959 11.67 -29.11 -11.13
CA GLY A 959 12.96 -28.74 -10.61
C GLY A 959 13.08 -28.99 -9.11
N VAL A 960 14.28 -29.33 -8.65
CA VAL A 960 14.56 -29.61 -7.22
C VAL A 960 15.82 -28.85 -6.82
N GLY A 961 15.78 -28.16 -5.69
CA GLY A 961 16.92 -27.39 -5.20
C GLY A 961 16.83 -27.05 -3.71
N ASP A 962 17.88 -26.45 -3.19
CA ASP A 962 17.89 -25.90 -1.83
C ASP A 962 17.25 -24.51 -1.80
N THR A 963 17.23 -23.84 -2.96
CA THR A 963 16.64 -22.53 -3.15
C THR A 963 15.62 -22.56 -4.29
N TRP A 964 14.69 -21.59 -4.30
CA TRP A 964 13.74 -21.45 -5.40
C TRP A 964 14.44 -21.19 -6.75
N ALA A 965 15.58 -20.46 -6.73
CA ALA A 965 16.35 -20.21 -7.95
C ALA A 965 16.97 -21.49 -8.54
N GLU A 966 17.30 -22.49 -7.73
CA GLU A 966 17.81 -23.79 -8.17
C GLU A 966 16.72 -24.73 -8.63
N ALA A 967 15.52 -24.61 -8.01
CA ALA A 967 14.37 -25.44 -8.33
C ALA A 967 13.58 -24.94 -9.56
N HIS A 968 13.90 -23.74 -10.14
CA HIS A 968 13.14 -23.12 -11.25
C HIS A 968 13.87 -23.13 -12.59
#